data_a6001ab7f4ca78df1d6490b608c6c00d
#
_entry.id   a6001ab7f4ca78df1d6490b608c6c00d
#
_cell.length_a   1.000
_cell.length_b   1.000
_cell.length_c   1.000
_cell.angle_alpha   90.00
_cell.angle_beta   90.00
_cell.angle_gamma   90.00
#
_symmetry.space_group_name_H-M   'P 1'
#
loop_
_entity.id
_entity.type
_entity.pdbx_description
1 polymer ?
#
loop_
_entity_poly.entity_id
_entity_poly.type
_entity_poly.pdbx_seq_one_letter_code
_entity_poly.pdbx_strand_id
1 'polypeptide(L)'
;MTSRERGVLQLSITALFGFVMLVNFCRAQTMPQTESGEKSSTDRSATRLQFEMPKSRNPLHAYQPDSVPEPVMSNSARLDQLVRNGTLYLTMKDAIDLALENNLDLAIARYNLPIANTDILRTKAGGFFRGVNTGVVQGTPGGGVGGFGTGAPGAGAGGTSGGAGGAGAGASGLVQSTLGAGTAVSSFDPLLNVNGGEEHQTTPLANRQIYGVPLLQLNTGQVTANYSQSFPTGTNIAVQFANSRQTTNSPFFNLSPTLNSTFRFQVQQELLAGFGFGPNLRYLRIARNNKKISDIAFKDQVIATVTQIENIYWDLVSAYQQTQVNEQSFSFAQQTLENVRKQLKLESVPEMDVMRAEAEVSKRDQELTVARTSLQLQQTLMKNAITKSLDDPTLEAMPVIPTDQMQSVSIQTTEPVQDLITQAQHNRPDLAETDIDLLNRRISNQAARNALLPSLSFVGFYGGSGLAGLLNPIYDVTNLGPNVSNVPRDFPGALQNAFNNTAPDYYFGLNLNIPLRNRVAKADQYRSELEYRQAQLRMEQLKKQVRIEVRNAQFALDQTGARVEAARKARDLAQRTFDITKKEQELGAGSSYQTLSAQRDLSLAQLDLVNAMTVYEKAKVELDRVTGTTLEHNGILIQEAISGVVSGRNP
;
A
#
# COMPACT_ATOMS: atom_id res chain seq x y z
N MET A 1 -11.16 -44.70 -42.58
CA MET A 1 -9.91 -43.94 -42.33
C MET A 1 -8.72 -44.83 -42.55
N THR A 2 -8.02 -44.67 -43.63
CA THR A 2 -6.86 -45.49 -44.00
C THR A 2 -5.61 -44.99 -43.29
N SER A 3 -4.63 -45.86 -43.09
CA SER A 3 -3.38 -45.59 -42.38
C SER A 3 -2.58 -44.40 -42.94
N ARG A 4 -2.87 -43.98 -44.16
CA ARG A 4 -2.27 -42.80 -44.80
C ARG A 4 -2.80 -41.44 -44.29
N GLU A 5 -4.06 -41.39 -43.84
CA GLU A 5 -4.67 -40.14 -43.34
C GLU A 5 -4.17 -39.80 -41.93
N ARG A 6 -3.84 -40.83 -41.12
CA ARG A 6 -3.20 -40.62 -39.80
C ARG A 6 -1.77 -40.04 -39.91
N GLY A 7 -1.05 -40.36 -40.98
CA GLY A 7 0.31 -39.86 -41.23
C GLY A 7 0.37 -38.38 -41.55
N VAL A 8 -0.62 -37.84 -42.24
CA VAL A 8 -0.64 -36.42 -42.61
C VAL A 8 -1.07 -35.54 -41.45
N LEU A 9 -2.00 -36.04 -40.59
CA LEU A 9 -2.40 -35.32 -39.36
C LEU A 9 -1.25 -35.29 -38.33
N GLN A 10 -0.48 -36.38 -38.21
CA GLN A 10 0.71 -36.44 -37.37
C GLN A 10 1.83 -35.53 -37.90
N LEU A 11 2.02 -35.39 -39.21
CA LEU A 11 3.02 -34.50 -39.77
C LEU A 11 2.68 -33.01 -39.57
N SER A 12 1.40 -32.62 -39.61
CA SER A 12 0.97 -31.23 -39.36
C SER A 12 1.08 -30.83 -37.88
N ILE A 13 0.77 -31.74 -36.96
CA ILE A 13 0.91 -31.52 -35.52
C ILE A 13 2.39 -31.56 -35.12
N THR A 14 3.21 -32.46 -35.72
CA THR A 14 4.66 -32.50 -35.45
C THR A 14 5.42 -31.33 -36.02
N ALA A 15 4.99 -30.76 -37.16
CA ALA A 15 5.58 -29.55 -37.70
C ALA A 15 5.29 -28.31 -36.83
N LEU A 16 4.09 -28.22 -36.23
CA LEU A 16 3.75 -27.13 -35.32
C LEU A 16 4.46 -27.28 -33.97
N PHE A 17 4.56 -28.51 -33.44
CA PHE A 17 5.37 -28.81 -32.24
C PHE A 17 6.89 -28.74 -32.50
N GLY A 18 7.33 -29.09 -33.72
CA GLY A 18 8.73 -28.96 -34.14
C GLY A 18 9.20 -27.51 -34.23
N PHE A 19 8.34 -26.57 -34.66
CA PHE A 19 8.67 -25.14 -34.70
C PHE A 19 8.77 -24.55 -33.29
N VAL A 20 7.98 -25.00 -32.34
CA VAL A 20 8.09 -24.62 -30.91
C VAL A 20 9.30 -25.24 -30.22
N MET A 21 9.73 -26.46 -30.64
CA MET A 21 10.90 -27.14 -30.11
C MET A 21 12.23 -26.70 -30.75
N LEU A 22 12.25 -26.30 -32.02
CA LEU A 22 13.49 -25.84 -32.71
C LEU A 22 14.03 -24.51 -32.17
N VAL A 23 13.23 -23.71 -31.49
CA VAL A 23 13.68 -22.51 -30.77
C VAL A 23 14.43 -22.87 -29.48
N ASN A 24 14.26 -24.11 -28.96
CA ASN A 24 14.90 -24.56 -27.71
C ASN A 24 16.19 -25.38 -27.88
N PHE A 25 16.58 -25.78 -29.09
CA PHE A 25 17.71 -26.71 -29.27
C PHE A 25 19.04 -26.04 -29.67
N CYS A 26 19.10 -24.74 -29.83
CA CYS A 26 20.33 -24.01 -30.18
C CYS A 26 21.05 -23.35 -29.01
N ARG A 27 20.84 -23.80 -27.76
CA ARG A 27 21.61 -23.27 -26.61
C ARG A 27 21.81 -24.29 -25.48
N ALA A 28 22.40 -25.41 -25.79
CA ALA A 28 23.04 -26.23 -24.79
C ALA A 28 24.51 -26.37 -25.16
N GLN A 29 25.37 -25.47 -24.66
CA GLN A 29 26.78 -25.68 -24.35
C GLN A 29 27.43 -24.34 -24.04
N THR A 30 27.38 -23.97 -22.77
CA THR A 30 28.49 -23.35 -22.02
C THR A 30 28.09 -23.40 -20.55
N MET A 31 28.67 -24.33 -19.81
CA MET A 31 28.65 -24.31 -18.36
C MET A 31 29.45 -23.09 -17.89
N PRO A 32 28.94 -22.27 -16.97
CA PRO A 32 29.81 -21.40 -16.19
C PRO A 32 30.44 -22.23 -15.06
N GLN A 33 31.74 -22.13 -14.95
CA GLN A 33 32.51 -22.63 -13.83
C GLN A 33 31.97 -22.06 -12.52
N THR A 34 31.82 -22.95 -11.56
CA THR A 34 31.53 -22.65 -10.16
C THR A 34 32.72 -21.94 -9.55
N GLU A 35 32.71 -20.63 -9.48
CA GLU A 35 33.54 -19.94 -8.49
C GLU A 35 32.84 -20.06 -7.14
N SER A 36 33.39 -20.88 -6.29
CA SER A 36 33.11 -20.95 -4.87
C SER A 36 33.67 -19.70 -4.18
N GLY A 37 32.91 -18.61 -4.28
CA GLY A 37 33.12 -17.43 -3.47
C GLY A 37 32.36 -17.61 -2.16
N GLU A 38 33.09 -17.80 -1.09
CA GLU A 38 32.65 -17.72 0.30
C GLU A 38 31.93 -16.41 0.53
N LYS A 39 30.57 -16.42 0.49
CA LYS A 39 29.77 -15.26 0.88
C LYS A 39 29.78 -15.16 2.40
N SER A 40 30.61 -14.23 2.87
CA SER A 40 30.56 -13.67 4.21
C SER A 40 29.12 -13.50 4.71
N SER A 41 28.84 -14.14 5.85
CA SER A 41 27.52 -14.19 6.52
C SER A 41 27.23 -12.92 7.34
N THR A 42 27.44 -11.73 6.78
CA THR A 42 27.26 -10.47 7.54
C THR A 42 26.37 -9.44 6.86
N ASP A 43 25.50 -9.84 5.94
CA ASP A 43 24.53 -8.87 5.39
C ASP A 43 23.10 -9.44 5.34
N ARG A 44 22.54 -9.70 6.53
CA ARG A 44 21.09 -9.87 6.71
C ARG A 44 20.41 -8.51 6.85
N SER A 45 20.89 -7.50 6.14
CA SER A 45 20.29 -6.19 6.08
C SER A 45 19.05 -6.22 5.22
N ALA A 46 17.95 -5.83 5.85
CA ALA A 46 16.69 -5.33 5.31
C ALA A 46 16.40 -5.78 3.86
N THR A 47 15.55 -6.75 3.73
CA THR A 47 15.01 -7.18 2.44
C THR A 47 14.31 -5.97 1.81
N ARG A 48 15.00 -5.26 0.91
CA ARG A 48 14.37 -4.21 0.11
C ARG A 48 13.27 -4.87 -0.70
N LEU A 49 12.02 -4.57 -0.36
CA LEU A 49 10.86 -4.92 -1.17
C LEU A 49 10.87 -4.06 -2.45
N GLN A 50 11.85 -4.29 -3.32
CA GLN A 50 11.89 -3.70 -4.65
C GLN A 50 11.16 -4.66 -5.59
N PHE A 51 9.95 -4.27 -5.99
CA PHE A 51 9.24 -4.93 -7.07
C PHE A 51 9.85 -4.46 -8.39
N GLU A 52 10.88 -5.15 -8.86
CA GLU A 52 11.37 -5.06 -10.23
C GLU A 52 10.97 -6.36 -10.92
N MET A 53 10.22 -6.25 -12.02
CA MET A 53 9.97 -7.41 -12.86
C MET A 53 11.30 -7.95 -13.39
N PRO A 54 11.66 -9.21 -13.10
CA PRO A 54 12.87 -9.79 -13.61
C PRO A 54 12.81 -9.81 -15.15
N LYS A 55 13.81 -9.19 -15.79
CA LYS A 55 13.97 -9.19 -17.25
C LYS A 55 14.48 -10.57 -17.67
N SER A 56 13.57 -11.53 -17.80
CA SER A 56 13.90 -12.86 -18.29
C SER A 56 13.78 -12.92 -19.81
N ARG A 57 14.75 -13.58 -20.47
CA ARG A 57 14.68 -13.91 -21.89
C ARG A 57 13.84 -15.16 -22.16
N ASN A 58 13.41 -15.87 -21.12
CA ASN A 58 12.54 -17.03 -21.27
C ASN A 58 11.08 -16.60 -21.49
N PRO A 59 10.45 -16.91 -22.63
CA PRO A 59 9.06 -16.52 -22.90
C PRO A 59 8.05 -17.15 -21.92
N LEU A 60 8.39 -18.28 -21.27
CA LEU A 60 7.54 -18.92 -20.29
C LEU A 60 7.59 -18.25 -18.92
N HIS A 61 8.53 -17.34 -18.67
CA HIS A 61 8.63 -16.60 -17.42
C HIS A 61 7.40 -15.73 -17.16
N ALA A 62 6.74 -15.25 -18.23
CA ALA A 62 5.50 -14.46 -18.12
C ALA A 62 4.34 -15.22 -17.45
N TYR A 63 4.42 -16.56 -17.35
CA TYR A 63 3.41 -17.45 -16.77
C TYR A 63 3.83 -18.04 -15.42
N GLN A 64 5.00 -17.65 -14.91
CA GLN A 64 5.47 -18.09 -13.59
C GLN A 64 5.14 -17.02 -12.55
N PRO A 65 4.69 -17.43 -11.34
CA PRO A 65 4.45 -16.48 -10.26
C PRO A 65 5.77 -15.92 -9.74
N ASP A 66 5.83 -14.62 -9.47
CA ASP A 66 6.94 -14.01 -8.77
C ASP A 66 6.89 -14.40 -7.28
N SER A 67 8.05 -14.70 -6.69
CA SER A 67 8.15 -15.01 -5.27
C SER A 67 8.26 -13.72 -4.46
N VAL A 68 7.42 -13.59 -3.44
CA VAL A 68 7.55 -12.53 -2.43
C VAL A 68 8.28 -13.13 -1.21
N PRO A 69 9.36 -12.49 -0.71
CA PRO A 69 10.07 -12.98 0.47
C PRO A 69 9.16 -12.98 1.70
N GLU A 70 9.33 -13.97 2.56
CA GLU A 70 8.60 -14.05 3.82
C GLU A 70 8.97 -12.90 4.76
N PRO A 71 8.03 -12.41 5.60
CA PRO A 71 8.31 -11.34 6.53
C PRO A 71 9.30 -11.80 7.61
N VAL A 72 10.33 -10.97 7.87
CA VAL A 72 11.31 -11.23 8.92
C VAL A 72 10.74 -10.79 10.26
N MET A 73 10.43 -11.77 11.14
CA MET A 73 9.83 -11.53 12.48
C MET A 73 10.87 -11.37 13.59
N SER A 74 12.18 -11.54 13.30
CA SER A 74 13.22 -11.31 14.30
C SER A 74 13.39 -9.82 14.62
N ASN A 75 13.66 -9.50 15.88
CA ASN A 75 14.00 -8.16 16.34
C ASN A 75 15.35 -7.70 15.78
N SER A 76 15.58 -6.39 15.70
CA SER A 76 16.86 -5.83 15.25
C SER A 76 17.96 -6.04 16.27
N ALA A 77 19.20 -6.20 15.82
CA ALA A 77 20.38 -6.36 16.70
C ALA A 77 20.67 -5.12 17.57
N ARG A 78 20.09 -3.96 17.24
CA ARG A 78 20.18 -2.73 18.06
C ARG A 78 19.55 -2.93 19.44
N LEU A 79 18.47 -3.70 19.54
CA LEU A 79 17.81 -3.98 20.82
C LEU A 79 18.79 -4.63 21.81
N ASP A 80 19.58 -5.60 21.34
CA ASP A 80 20.56 -6.32 22.18
C ASP A 80 21.67 -5.40 22.68
N GLN A 81 22.03 -4.37 21.93
CA GLN A 81 23.10 -3.41 22.31
C GLN A 81 22.67 -2.47 23.44
N LEU A 82 21.36 -2.22 23.61
CA LEU A 82 20.80 -1.36 24.63
C LEU A 82 20.55 -2.09 25.95
N VAL A 83 20.63 -3.41 25.95
CA VAL A 83 20.49 -4.23 27.16
C VAL A 83 21.78 -4.23 27.94
N ARG A 84 21.73 -3.77 29.19
CA ARG A 84 22.87 -3.77 30.15
C ARG A 84 22.43 -4.41 31.47
N ASN A 85 23.13 -5.44 31.89
CA ASN A 85 22.87 -6.15 33.15
C ASN A 85 21.40 -6.62 33.31
N GLY A 86 20.75 -7.09 32.23
CA GLY A 86 19.36 -7.54 32.26
C GLY A 86 18.33 -6.42 32.38
N THR A 87 18.70 -5.17 32.07
CA THR A 87 17.84 -3.99 32.06
C THR A 87 17.99 -3.27 30.74
N LEU A 88 16.87 -2.84 30.16
CA LEU A 88 16.85 -2.04 28.94
C LEU A 88 16.88 -0.55 29.28
N TYR A 89 17.99 0.12 28.96
CA TYR A 89 18.12 1.57 29.08
C TYR A 89 17.73 2.22 27.76
N LEU A 90 16.75 3.12 27.80
CA LEU A 90 16.12 3.65 26.61
C LEU A 90 16.11 5.18 26.64
N THR A 91 16.68 5.81 25.61
CA THR A 91 16.45 7.22 25.29
C THR A 91 15.26 7.37 24.36
N MET A 92 14.67 8.56 24.26
CA MET A 92 13.62 8.86 23.28
C MET A 92 14.08 8.54 21.86
N LYS A 93 15.31 8.91 21.52
CA LYS A 93 15.89 8.64 20.20
C LYS A 93 16.02 7.15 19.93
N ASP A 94 16.52 6.36 20.89
CA ASP A 94 16.64 4.91 20.74
C ASP A 94 15.26 4.25 20.58
N ALA A 95 14.25 4.75 21.30
CA ALA A 95 12.88 4.28 21.18
C ALA A 95 12.31 4.51 19.75
N ILE A 96 12.55 5.69 19.19
CA ILE A 96 12.13 6.01 17.84
C ILE A 96 12.89 5.16 16.81
N ASP A 97 14.22 5.05 16.93
CA ASP A 97 15.05 4.26 16.04
C ASP A 97 14.64 2.77 16.04
N LEU A 98 14.42 2.19 17.23
CA LEU A 98 13.91 0.81 17.36
C LEU A 98 12.52 0.64 16.78
N ALA A 99 11.64 1.62 16.97
CA ALA A 99 10.30 1.58 16.38
C ALA A 99 10.35 1.66 14.84
N LEU A 100 11.21 2.49 14.27
CA LEU A 100 11.42 2.54 12.83
C LEU A 100 11.92 1.20 12.25
N GLU A 101 12.69 0.42 13.02
CA GLU A 101 13.21 -0.89 12.59
C GLU A 101 12.20 -2.02 12.83
N ASN A 102 11.51 -2.03 13.96
CA ASN A 102 10.77 -3.19 14.44
C ASN A 102 9.25 -3.02 14.47
N ASN A 103 8.70 -1.80 14.48
CA ASN A 103 7.26 -1.62 14.61
C ASN A 103 6.47 -2.28 13.47
N LEU A 104 5.47 -3.10 13.82
CA LEU A 104 4.68 -3.88 12.86
C LEU A 104 3.75 -2.99 12.02
N ASP A 105 3.25 -1.87 12.55
CA ASP A 105 2.40 -0.95 11.78
C ASP A 105 3.18 -0.34 10.61
N LEU A 106 4.45 0.03 10.84
CA LEU A 106 5.35 0.48 9.78
C LEU A 106 5.72 -0.66 8.82
N ALA A 107 5.95 -1.87 9.33
CA ALA A 107 6.24 -3.03 8.49
C ALA A 107 5.08 -3.33 7.53
N ILE A 108 3.83 -3.28 8.01
CA ILE A 108 2.62 -3.44 7.18
C ILE A 108 2.53 -2.31 6.15
N ALA A 109 2.73 -1.06 6.57
CA ALA A 109 2.64 0.09 5.67
C ALA A 109 3.67 0.06 4.53
N ARG A 110 4.87 -0.51 4.78
CA ARG A 110 5.92 -0.69 3.73
C ARG A 110 5.43 -1.53 2.55
N TYR A 111 4.55 -2.51 2.76
CA TYR A 111 4.00 -3.32 1.65
C TYR A 111 3.12 -2.51 0.70
N ASN A 112 2.56 -1.38 1.12
CA ASN A 112 1.76 -0.52 0.25
C ASN A 112 2.59 0.11 -0.88
N LEU A 113 3.89 0.33 -0.69
CA LEU A 113 4.78 0.92 -1.70
C LEU A 113 4.98 -0.01 -2.92
N PRO A 114 5.35 -1.30 -2.78
CA PRO A 114 5.41 -2.23 -3.91
C PRO A 114 4.02 -2.53 -4.50
N ILE A 115 2.94 -2.56 -3.70
CA ILE A 115 1.57 -2.73 -4.22
C ILE A 115 1.23 -1.59 -5.19
N ALA A 116 1.57 -0.34 -4.87
CA ALA A 116 1.38 0.80 -5.77
C ALA A 116 2.16 0.66 -7.11
N ASN A 117 3.33 0.04 -7.07
CA ASN A 117 4.11 -0.24 -8.28
C ASN A 117 3.44 -1.31 -9.17
N THR A 118 2.75 -2.31 -8.57
CA THR A 118 1.99 -3.30 -9.36
C THR A 118 0.85 -2.66 -10.14
N ASP A 119 0.19 -1.63 -9.59
CA ASP A 119 -0.84 -0.87 -10.29
C ASP A 119 -0.27 -0.09 -11.50
N ILE A 120 0.94 0.46 -11.38
CA ILE A 120 1.62 1.09 -12.52
C ILE A 120 1.89 0.06 -13.62
N LEU A 121 2.34 -1.15 -13.26
CA LEU A 121 2.56 -2.22 -14.22
C LEU A 121 1.26 -2.61 -14.93
N ARG A 122 0.20 -2.86 -14.16
CA ARG A 122 -1.13 -3.21 -14.69
C ARG A 122 -1.66 -2.14 -15.65
N THR A 123 -1.49 -0.86 -15.30
CA THR A 123 -1.99 0.26 -16.12
C THR A 123 -1.11 0.54 -17.33
N LYS A 124 0.17 0.16 -17.33
CA LYS A 124 1.03 0.14 -18.53
C LYS A 124 0.51 -0.84 -19.59
N ALA A 125 -0.10 -1.94 -19.14
CA ALA A 125 -0.77 -2.90 -20.01
C ALA A 125 -2.19 -2.46 -20.44
N GLY A 126 -2.64 -1.25 -20.10
CA GLY A 126 -3.99 -0.75 -20.38
C GLY A 126 -5.06 -1.18 -19.39
N GLY A 127 -4.71 -1.97 -18.37
CA GLY A 127 -5.64 -2.40 -17.31
C GLY A 127 -6.08 -1.25 -16.40
N PHE A 128 -7.21 -1.44 -15.71
CA PHE A 128 -7.68 -0.51 -14.68
C PHE A 128 -6.84 -0.67 -13.40
N PHE A 129 -6.49 0.42 -12.70
CA PHE A 129 -5.81 0.36 -11.40
C PHE A 129 -6.73 -0.23 -10.31
N ARG A 130 -6.16 -0.87 -9.30
CA ARG A 130 -6.90 -1.43 -8.16
C ARG A 130 -6.92 -0.50 -6.96
N GLY A 131 -5.90 0.36 -6.86
CA GLY A 131 -5.70 1.26 -5.73
C GLY A 131 -4.91 0.62 -4.60
N VAL A 132 -4.40 1.46 -3.72
CA VAL A 132 -3.62 1.09 -2.53
C VAL A 132 -4.34 1.62 -1.30
N ASN A 133 -4.21 0.91 -0.20
CA ASN A 133 -4.67 1.42 1.08
C ASN A 133 -3.76 2.56 1.56
N THR A 134 -4.34 3.73 1.78
CA THR A 134 -3.64 4.95 2.23
C THR A 134 -4.00 5.34 3.66
N GLY A 135 -4.82 4.55 4.35
CA GLY A 135 -5.16 4.79 5.75
C GLY A 135 -4.01 4.43 6.69
N VAL A 136 -3.90 5.18 7.80
CA VAL A 136 -2.91 4.91 8.84
C VAL A 136 -3.23 3.57 9.52
N VAL A 137 -2.25 2.67 9.61
CA VAL A 137 -2.33 1.41 10.33
C VAL A 137 -2.10 1.70 11.81
N GLN A 138 -3.03 1.31 12.68
CA GLN A 138 -2.97 1.52 14.13
C GLN A 138 -3.24 0.20 14.83
N GLY A 139 -2.24 -0.66 14.89
CA GLY A 139 -2.28 -1.93 15.63
C GLY A 139 -1.57 -1.87 16.98
N THR A 140 -0.64 -0.94 17.17
CA THR A 140 0.14 -0.76 18.39
C THR A 140 -0.71 -0.07 19.46
N PRO A 141 -0.97 -0.69 20.62
CA PRO A 141 -1.74 -0.08 21.71
C PRO A 141 -0.94 0.99 22.45
N GLY A 142 -1.62 2.01 22.98
CA GLY A 142 -1.03 3.09 23.79
C GLY A 142 -0.83 4.41 23.04
N GLY A 143 -0.25 5.40 23.72
CA GLY A 143 0.12 6.72 23.14
C GLY A 143 -1.01 7.72 22.86
N GLY A 144 -2.25 7.42 23.21
CA GLY A 144 -3.36 8.37 23.08
C GLY A 144 -3.35 9.49 24.13
N VAL A 145 -3.93 10.65 23.81
CA VAL A 145 -3.99 11.83 24.70
C VAL A 145 -4.85 11.60 25.97
N GLY A 146 -5.44 10.47 26.15
CA GLY A 146 -6.30 10.12 27.29
C GLY A 146 -5.92 8.86 28.04
N GLY A 147 -4.76 8.26 27.78
CA GLY A 147 -4.38 7.00 28.42
C GLY A 147 -5.12 5.79 27.84
N PHE A 148 -5.14 4.70 28.58
CA PHE A 148 -5.76 3.42 28.24
C PHE A 148 -7.18 3.59 27.68
N GLY A 149 -7.41 3.33 26.42
CA GLY A 149 -8.74 3.15 25.85
C GLY A 149 -9.21 4.12 24.77
N THR A 150 -8.37 5.06 24.31
CA THR A 150 -8.73 5.92 23.18
C THR A 150 -8.30 5.37 21.81
N GLY A 151 -7.89 4.12 21.73
CA GLY A 151 -7.97 3.39 20.47
C GLY A 151 -9.45 3.33 20.11
N ALA A 152 -9.85 3.98 19.04
CA ALA A 152 -11.22 3.94 18.57
C ALA A 152 -11.70 2.49 18.54
N PRO A 153 -12.80 2.14 19.28
CA PRO A 153 -13.33 0.79 19.24
C PRO A 153 -13.76 0.52 17.79
N GLY A 154 -13.08 -0.35 17.07
CA GLY A 154 -13.39 -0.70 15.70
C GLY A 154 -12.23 -0.75 14.72
N ALA A 155 -11.02 -0.30 15.11
CA ALA A 155 -9.82 -0.63 14.36
C ALA A 155 -9.41 -2.07 14.71
N GLY A 156 -10.15 -3.04 14.23
CA GLY A 156 -9.67 -4.42 14.15
C GLY A 156 -8.39 -4.43 13.31
N ALA A 157 -7.59 -5.49 13.45
CA ALA A 157 -6.37 -5.70 12.67
C ALA A 157 -6.66 -5.44 11.18
N GLY A 158 -6.17 -4.34 10.64
CA GLY A 158 -6.51 -3.85 9.31
C GLY A 158 -7.51 -2.69 9.29
N GLY A 159 -7.89 -2.12 10.47
CA GLY A 159 -8.74 -0.94 10.53
C GLY A 159 -8.00 0.26 9.98
N THR A 160 -8.36 0.66 8.78
CA THR A 160 -7.93 1.87 8.13
C THR A 160 -8.85 3.00 8.53
N SER A 161 -8.35 3.99 9.24
CA SER A 161 -9.00 5.28 9.25
C SER A 161 -9.07 5.74 7.81
N GLY A 162 -10.27 5.99 7.28
CA GLY A 162 -10.50 6.32 5.90
C GLY A 162 -9.71 7.57 5.49
N GLY A 163 -8.48 7.35 5.03
CA GLY A 163 -7.71 8.34 4.31
C GLY A 163 -8.45 8.71 3.03
N ALA A 164 -8.41 9.98 2.66
CA ALA A 164 -9.13 10.61 1.56
C ALA A 164 -8.79 10.09 0.16
N GLY A 165 -8.19 8.93 0.02
CA GLY A 165 -7.69 8.39 -1.23
C GLY A 165 -7.99 6.92 -1.52
N GLY A 166 -8.61 6.18 -0.60
CA GLY A 166 -8.96 4.79 -0.86
C GLY A 166 -10.01 4.68 -1.96
N ALA A 167 -9.58 4.39 -3.19
CA ALA A 167 -10.48 4.00 -4.24
C ALA A 167 -11.21 2.72 -3.80
N GLY A 168 -12.39 2.86 -3.20
CA GLY A 168 -13.24 1.75 -2.83
C GLY A 168 -13.58 1.60 -1.36
N ALA A 169 -12.87 2.23 -0.42
CA ALA A 169 -13.28 2.30 0.98
C ALA A 169 -14.17 3.51 1.23
N GLY A 170 -15.17 3.69 0.40
CA GLY A 170 -16.25 4.60 0.70
C GLY A 170 -16.98 4.05 1.92
N ALA A 171 -17.12 4.91 2.96
CA ALA A 171 -18.03 4.66 4.04
C ALA A 171 -19.31 4.01 3.50
N SER A 172 -19.59 2.79 3.90
CA SER A 172 -20.85 2.07 3.83
C SER A 172 -21.94 2.71 2.95
N GLY A 173 -21.72 2.81 1.68
CA GLY A 173 -22.69 3.28 0.73
C GLY A 173 -22.21 3.03 -0.67
N LEU A 174 -23.00 2.32 -1.45
CA LEU A 174 -22.85 1.91 -2.84
C LEU A 174 -22.69 3.10 -3.83
N VAL A 175 -21.79 4.04 -3.57
CA VAL A 175 -21.50 5.15 -4.47
C VAL A 175 -20.26 4.81 -5.30
N GLN A 176 -20.50 4.17 -6.43
CA GLN A 176 -19.47 3.91 -7.42
C GLN A 176 -18.95 5.24 -7.99
N SER A 177 -17.65 5.52 -7.74
CA SER A 177 -16.98 6.72 -8.26
C SER A 177 -16.82 6.68 -9.77
N THR A 178 -16.83 7.86 -10.41
CA THR A 178 -16.50 8.03 -11.84
C THR A 178 -14.99 7.97 -12.12
N LEU A 179 -14.14 7.70 -11.12
CA LEU A 179 -12.74 7.41 -11.36
C LEU A 179 -12.63 6.21 -12.30
N GLY A 180 -12.24 6.45 -13.51
CA GLY A 180 -12.24 5.44 -14.57
C GLY A 180 -13.35 5.56 -15.61
N ALA A 181 -14.35 6.44 -15.43
CA ALA A 181 -15.31 6.78 -16.47
C ALA A 181 -14.61 7.36 -17.71
N GLY A 182 -15.23 7.22 -18.86
CA GLY A 182 -14.70 7.65 -20.16
C GLY A 182 -14.74 6.50 -21.17
N THR A 183 -14.12 6.70 -22.33
CA THR A 183 -13.99 5.66 -23.35
C THR A 183 -13.27 4.43 -22.83
N ALA A 184 -13.70 3.22 -23.20
CA ALA A 184 -13.01 2.00 -22.84
C ALA A 184 -11.55 2.04 -23.33
N VAL A 185 -10.62 1.58 -22.50
CA VAL A 185 -9.20 1.44 -22.85
C VAL A 185 -8.96 -0.03 -23.13
N SER A 186 -8.50 -0.35 -24.36
CA SER A 186 -8.10 -1.70 -24.74
C SER A 186 -6.76 -2.06 -24.09
N SER A 187 -6.51 -3.35 -23.88
CA SER A 187 -5.18 -3.80 -23.44
C SER A 187 -4.11 -3.43 -24.48
N PHE A 188 -2.97 -2.93 -23.98
CA PHE A 188 -1.80 -2.62 -24.81
C PHE A 188 -0.86 -3.81 -24.99
N ASP A 189 -1.06 -4.87 -24.20
CA ASP A 189 -0.29 -6.10 -24.35
C ASP A 189 -0.68 -6.81 -25.64
N PRO A 190 0.30 -7.30 -26.41
CA PRO A 190 0.04 -8.07 -27.60
C PRO A 190 -0.66 -9.40 -27.26
N LEU A 191 -1.67 -9.72 -28.02
CA LEU A 191 -2.42 -10.97 -27.90
C LEU A 191 -2.25 -11.79 -29.17
N LEU A 192 -1.76 -13.02 -29.02
CA LEU A 192 -1.75 -14.04 -30.07
C LEU A 192 -2.83 -15.07 -29.77
N ASN A 193 -3.81 -15.16 -30.64
CA ASN A 193 -4.88 -16.17 -30.56
C ASN A 193 -4.72 -17.15 -31.71
N VAL A 194 -4.59 -18.43 -31.38
CA VAL A 194 -4.50 -19.51 -32.38
C VAL A 194 -5.67 -20.45 -32.17
N ASN A 195 -6.50 -20.56 -33.17
CA ASN A 195 -7.65 -21.45 -33.20
C ASN A 195 -7.45 -22.52 -34.28
N GLY A 196 -7.73 -23.76 -33.94
CA GLY A 196 -7.73 -24.87 -34.89
C GLY A 196 -8.97 -25.73 -34.66
N GLY A 197 -9.56 -26.21 -35.74
CA GLY A 197 -10.74 -27.06 -35.69
C GLY A 197 -10.96 -27.85 -36.98
N GLU A 198 -11.68 -28.94 -36.89
CA GLU A 198 -12.15 -29.73 -38.03
C GLU A 198 -13.68 -29.85 -37.91
N GLU A 199 -14.36 -29.50 -38.98
CA GLU A 199 -15.82 -29.54 -39.11
C GLU A 199 -16.22 -30.56 -40.19
N HIS A 200 -17.16 -31.43 -39.87
CA HIS A 200 -17.84 -32.28 -40.81
C HIS A 200 -19.29 -31.82 -40.93
N GLN A 201 -19.63 -31.31 -42.10
CA GLN A 201 -20.97 -30.80 -42.38
C GLN A 201 -21.64 -31.70 -43.43
N THR A 202 -22.84 -32.18 -43.12
CA THR A 202 -23.70 -32.88 -44.11
C THR A 202 -24.98 -32.08 -44.27
N THR A 203 -25.21 -31.60 -45.49
CA THR A 203 -26.37 -30.79 -45.82
C THR A 203 -27.25 -31.51 -46.87
N PRO A 204 -28.50 -31.88 -46.52
CA PRO A 204 -29.46 -32.39 -47.50
C PRO A 204 -29.90 -31.28 -48.45
N LEU A 205 -29.88 -31.54 -49.75
CA LEU A 205 -30.14 -30.54 -50.80
C LEU A 205 -31.48 -30.83 -51.48
N ALA A 206 -32.35 -29.81 -51.50
CA ALA A 206 -33.61 -29.87 -52.22
C ALA A 206 -33.42 -29.91 -53.75
N ASN A 207 -32.28 -29.41 -54.26
CA ASN A 207 -31.96 -29.40 -55.69
C ASN A 207 -30.59 -30.02 -55.95
N ARG A 208 -30.56 -31.16 -56.66
CA ARG A 208 -29.32 -31.85 -57.04
C ARG A 208 -28.53 -31.18 -58.14
N GLN A 209 -29.15 -30.29 -58.93
CA GLN A 209 -28.52 -29.70 -60.11
C GLN A 209 -27.36 -28.74 -59.74
N ILE A 210 -27.37 -28.17 -58.54
CA ILE A 210 -26.35 -27.17 -58.13
C ILE A 210 -25.05 -27.86 -57.69
N TYR A 211 -25.13 -29.02 -57.00
CA TYR A 211 -23.96 -29.68 -56.42
C TYR A 211 -23.75 -31.12 -56.94
N GLY A 212 -24.64 -31.63 -57.79
CA GLY A 212 -24.55 -32.96 -58.34
C GLY A 212 -24.88 -34.13 -57.39
N VAL A 213 -25.15 -33.84 -56.13
CA VAL A 213 -25.40 -34.82 -55.06
C VAL A 213 -26.66 -34.48 -54.26
N PRO A 214 -27.39 -35.47 -53.71
CA PRO A 214 -28.57 -35.20 -52.85
C PRO A 214 -28.16 -34.77 -51.41
N LEU A 215 -26.99 -35.21 -50.97
CA LEU A 215 -26.39 -34.88 -49.65
C LEU A 215 -25.00 -34.30 -49.91
N LEU A 216 -24.83 -33.03 -49.64
CA LEU A 216 -23.52 -32.41 -49.73
C LEU A 216 -22.75 -32.65 -48.42
N GLN A 217 -21.58 -33.28 -48.53
CA GLN A 217 -20.65 -33.48 -47.43
C GLN A 217 -19.43 -32.59 -47.61
N LEU A 218 -19.20 -31.77 -46.59
CA LEU A 218 -18.02 -30.90 -46.52
C LEU A 218 -17.24 -31.26 -45.27
N ASN A 219 -15.95 -31.54 -45.40
CA ASN A 219 -15.03 -31.63 -44.30
C ASN A 219 -14.07 -30.47 -44.35
N THR A 220 -14.11 -29.58 -43.37
CA THR A 220 -13.31 -28.36 -43.33
C THR A 220 -12.40 -28.38 -42.10
N GLY A 221 -11.10 -28.51 -42.34
CA GLY A 221 -10.09 -28.26 -41.31
C GLY A 221 -9.58 -26.82 -41.43
N GLN A 222 -9.57 -26.10 -40.34
CA GLN A 222 -9.08 -24.71 -40.32
C GLN A 222 -8.10 -24.44 -39.19
N VAL A 223 -7.12 -23.59 -39.46
CA VAL A 223 -6.19 -23.04 -38.47
C VAL A 223 -6.09 -21.55 -38.70
N THR A 224 -6.43 -20.77 -37.68
CA THR A 224 -6.36 -19.31 -37.72
C THR A 224 -5.44 -18.80 -36.61
N ALA A 225 -4.45 -18.00 -36.96
CA ALA A 225 -3.62 -17.26 -36.02
C ALA A 225 -3.96 -15.77 -36.15
N ASN A 226 -4.30 -15.13 -35.05
CA ASN A 226 -4.63 -13.71 -35.00
C ASN A 226 -3.78 -13.02 -33.95
N TYR A 227 -2.92 -12.11 -34.37
CA TYR A 227 -2.16 -11.21 -33.51
C TYR A 227 -2.88 -9.88 -33.45
N SER A 228 -3.10 -9.35 -32.24
CA SER A 228 -3.71 -8.03 -32.06
C SER A 228 -2.96 -7.25 -31.00
N GLN A 229 -2.78 -5.95 -31.22
CA GLN A 229 -2.15 -5.04 -30.29
C GLN A 229 -2.78 -3.65 -30.37
N SER A 230 -3.13 -3.09 -29.22
CA SER A 230 -3.59 -1.72 -29.11
C SER A 230 -2.46 -0.80 -28.63
N PHE A 231 -2.52 0.46 -29.04
CA PHE A 231 -1.53 1.48 -28.69
C PHE A 231 -2.16 2.64 -27.92
N PRO A 232 -1.36 3.36 -27.13
CA PRO A 232 -1.86 4.51 -26.36
C PRO A 232 -2.40 5.67 -27.18
N THR A 233 -2.19 5.68 -28.49
CA THR A 233 -2.73 6.65 -29.44
C THR A 233 -4.19 6.43 -29.77
N GLY A 234 -4.77 5.27 -29.38
CA GLY A 234 -6.08 4.82 -29.83
C GLY A 234 -6.03 4.05 -31.16
N THR A 235 -4.82 3.61 -31.55
CA THR A 235 -4.59 2.74 -32.70
C THR A 235 -4.71 1.28 -32.28
N ASN A 236 -5.38 0.45 -33.04
CA ASN A 236 -5.39 -1.00 -32.93
C ASN A 236 -4.82 -1.59 -34.23
N ILE A 237 -3.87 -2.50 -34.11
CA ILE A 237 -3.30 -3.26 -35.21
C ILE A 237 -3.67 -4.72 -35.03
N ALA A 238 -4.16 -5.35 -36.08
CA ALA A 238 -4.40 -6.80 -36.09
C ALA A 238 -3.75 -7.41 -37.35
N VAL A 239 -3.14 -8.57 -37.14
CA VAL A 239 -2.60 -9.40 -38.23
C VAL A 239 -3.26 -10.76 -38.16
N GLN A 240 -4.00 -11.13 -39.15
CA GLN A 240 -4.69 -12.39 -39.24
C GLN A 240 -4.05 -13.27 -40.32
N PHE A 241 -3.85 -14.50 -39.94
CA PHE A 241 -3.41 -15.54 -40.84
C PHE A 241 -4.36 -16.74 -40.69
N ALA A 242 -5.10 -17.06 -41.78
CA ALA A 242 -6.07 -18.15 -41.74
C ALA A 242 -5.79 -19.13 -42.88
N ASN A 243 -5.74 -20.40 -42.53
CA ASN A 243 -5.59 -21.52 -43.46
C ASN A 243 -6.78 -22.45 -43.32
N SER A 244 -7.33 -22.87 -44.43
CA SER A 244 -8.39 -23.89 -44.44
C SER A 244 -8.12 -24.97 -45.46
N ARG A 245 -8.49 -26.19 -45.12
CA ARG A 245 -8.51 -27.36 -46.02
C ARG A 245 -9.93 -27.89 -46.07
N GLN A 246 -10.53 -27.89 -47.27
CA GLN A 246 -11.89 -28.35 -47.47
C GLN A 246 -11.93 -29.51 -48.46
N THR A 247 -12.60 -30.59 -48.11
CA THR A 247 -12.93 -31.68 -49.02
C THR A 247 -14.44 -31.77 -49.24
N THR A 248 -14.84 -32.16 -50.42
CA THR A 248 -16.27 -32.29 -50.78
C THR A 248 -16.56 -33.54 -51.59
N ASN A 249 -17.81 -34.03 -51.50
CA ASN A 249 -18.32 -35.11 -52.31
C ASN A 249 -19.03 -34.61 -53.60
N SER A 250 -19.06 -33.31 -53.84
CA SER A 250 -19.69 -32.76 -55.05
C SER A 250 -18.77 -32.89 -56.26
N PRO A 251 -19.26 -33.44 -57.39
CA PRO A 251 -18.48 -33.54 -58.64
C PRO A 251 -18.28 -32.19 -59.34
N PHE A 252 -18.94 -31.15 -58.94
CA PHE A 252 -18.86 -29.82 -59.59
C PHE A 252 -17.77 -28.91 -59.00
N PHE A 253 -17.10 -29.32 -57.92
CA PHE A 253 -15.94 -28.60 -57.44
C PHE A 253 -14.66 -29.08 -58.10
N ASN A 254 -13.90 -28.17 -58.69
CA ASN A 254 -12.67 -28.48 -59.43
C ASN A 254 -11.57 -29.07 -58.56
N LEU A 255 -11.50 -28.60 -57.29
CA LEU A 255 -10.48 -28.98 -56.32
C LEU A 255 -11.11 -29.69 -55.10
N SER A 256 -10.55 -30.84 -54.73
CA SER A 256 -10.86 -31.56 -53.48
C SER A 256 -9.67 -32.44 -53.07
N PRO A 257 -8.89 -32.05 -52.04
CA PRO A 257 -9.07 -30.89 -51.16
C PRO A 257 -8.79 -29.54 -51.81
N THR A 258 -9.58 -28.54 -51.43
CA THR A 258 -9.29 -27.11 -51.64
C THR A 258 -8.49 -26.61 -50.47
N LEU A 259 -7.39 -25.91 -50.70
CA LEU A 259 -6.53 -25.30 -49.70
C LEU A 259 -6.59 -23.77 -49.88
N ASN A 260 -7.07 -23.08 -48.87
CA ASN A 260 -7.10 -21.61 -48.87
C ASN A 260 -6.16 -21.08 -47.80
N SER A 261 -5.32 -20.09 -48.16
CA SER A 261 -4.50 -19.33 -47.24
C SER A 261 -4.84 -17.86 -47.38
N THR A 262 -5.18 -17.20 -46.26
CA THR A 262 -5.44 -15.76 -46.25
C THR A 262 -4.54 -15.07 -45.24
N PHE A 263 -3.99 -13.94 -45.64
CA PHE A 263 -3.25 -13.01 -44.81
C PHE A 263 -3.97 -11.68 -44.84
N ARG A 264 -4.19 -11.08 -43.63
CA ARG A 264 -4.81 -9.77 -43.51
C ARG A 264 -4.10 -8.94 -42.44
N PHE A 265 -3.63 -7.76 -42.82
CA PHE A 265 -3.14 -6.73 -41.93
C PHE A 265 -4.21 -5.66 -41.78
N GLN A 266 -4.67 -5.37 -40.58
CA GLN A 266 -5.71 -4.40 -40.29
C GLN A 266 -5.20 -3.33 -39.34
N VAL A 267 -5.56 -2.08 -39.61
CA VAL A 267 -5.32 -0.94 -38.73
C VAL A 267 -6.65 -0.25 -38.47
N GLN A 268 -6.94 -0.02 -37.22
CA GLN A 268 -8.05 0.83 -36.79
C GLN A 268 -7.50 1.98 -35.95
N GLN A 269 -7.89 3.20 -36.26
CA GLN A 269 -7.49 4.41 -35.56
C GLN A 269 -8.70 5.21 -35.13
N GLU A 270 -8.87 5.40 -33.83
CA GLU A 270 -9.85 6.35 -33.30
C GLU A 270 -9.41 7.78 -33.65
N LEU A 271 -10.34 8.63 -34.14
CA LEU A 271 -10.07 10.00 -34.58
C LEU A 271 -10.72 11.07 -33.70
N LEU A 272 -11.81 10.75 -32.97
CA LEU A 272 -12.52 11.64 -32.04
C LEU A 272 -12.55 11.07 -30.63
N ALA A 273 -13.65 10.42 -30.24
CA ALA A 273 -13.72 9.78 -28.92
C ALA A 273 -12.65 8.68 -28.82
N GLY A 274 -11.81 8.74 -27.78
CA GLY A 274 -10.72 7.77 -27.59
C GLY A 274 -9.43 8.09 -28.36
N PHE A 275 -9.34 9.21 -29.07
CA PHE A 275 -8.11 9.60 -29.77
C PHE A 275 -7.06 10.17 -28.82
N GLY A 276 -5.81 9.74 -29.01
CA GLY A 276 -4.61 10.32 -28.41
C GLY A 276 -4.31 9.80 -26.99
N PHE A 277 -3.22 10.30 -26.43
CA PHE A 277 -2.67 9.86 -25.14
C PHE A 277 -3.53 10.27 -23.94
N GLY A 278 -4.33 11.34 -24.06
CA GLY A 278 -5.16 11.86 -22.98
C GLY A 278 -6.09 10.82 -22.37
N PRO A 279 -7.07 10.33 -23.13
CA PRO A 279 -8.04 9.34 -22.66
C PRO A 279 -7.42 7.95 -22.44
N ASN A 280 -6.46 7.52 -23.27
CA ASN A 280 -5.94 6.15 -23.26
C ASN A 280 -4.91 5.91 -22.14
N LEU A 281 -4.10 6.90 -21.77
CA LEU A 281 -3.14 6.79 -20.68
C LEU A 281 -3.66 7.34 -19.34
N ARG A 282 -4.97 7.61 -19.21
CA ARG A 282 -5.53 8.17 -17.97
C ARG A 282 -5.28 7.27 -16.76
N TYR A 283 -5.44 5.96 -16.91
CA TYR A 283 -5.22 5.00 -15.83
C TYR A 283 -3.75 4.96 -15.40
N LEU A 284 -2.81 5.05 -16.34
CA LEU A 284 -1.39 5.12 -16.02
C LEU A 284 -1.03 6.42 -15.29
N ARG A 285 -1.64 7.55 -15.68
CA ARG A 285 -1.43 8.83 -14.98
C ARG A 285 -1.98 8.78 -13.57
N ILE A 286 -3.19 8.25 -13.38
CA ILE A 286 -3.81 8.08 -12.07
C ILE A 286 -2.99 7.10 -11.22
N ALA A 287 -2.53 5.97 -11.76
CA ALA A 287 -1.70 5.02 -11.03
C ALA A 287 -0.35 5.63 -10.58
N ARG A 288 0.27 6.47 -11.41
CA ARG A 288 1.49 7.22 -11.01
C ARG A 288 1.21 8.24 -9.91
N ASN A 289 0.07 8.90 -9.96
CA ASN A 289 -0.36 9.81 -8.91
C ASN A 289 -0.68 9.03 -7.62
N ASN A 290 -1.36 7.88 -7.73
CA ASN A 290 -1.66 7.00 -6.59
C ASN A 290 -0.38 6.46 -5.94
N LYS A 291 0.69 6.21 -6.73
CA LYS A 291 2.00 5.88 -6.16
C LYS A 291 2.54 7.05 -5.31
N LYS A 292 2.44 8.29 -5.79
CA LYS A 292 2.85 9.46 -4.99
C LYS A 292 2.00 9.59 -3.73
N ILE A 293 0.68 9.35 -3.82
CA ILE A 293 -0.21 9.31 -2.65
C ILE A 293 0.27 8.22 -1.68
N SER A 294 0.61 7.02 -2.16
CA SER A 294 1.15 5.95 -1.31
C SER A 294 2.47 6.32 -0.63
N ASP A 295 3.37 7.01 -1.34
CA ASP A 295 4.64 7.50 -0.77
C ASP A 295 4.37 8.56 0.34
N ILE A 296 3.38 9.43 0.14
CA ILE A 296 2.97 10.45 1.12
C ILE A 296 2.23 9.82 2.30
N ALA A 297 1.33 8.87 2.05
CA ALA A 297 0.61 8.11 3.08
C ALA A 297 1.58 7.32 3.97
N PHE A 298 2.65 6.78 3.39
CA PHE A 298 3.72 6.18 4.19
C PHE A 298 4.42 7.20 5.09
N LYS A 299 4.66 8.43 4.59
CA LYS A 299 5.19 9.54 5.42
C LYS A 299 4.24 9.86 6.58
N ASP A 300 2.93 9.90 6.33
CA ASP A 300 1.93 10.13 7.37
C ASP A 300 1.91 8.99 8.40
N GLN A 301 2.02 7.74 7.95
CA GLN A 301 2.19 6.59 8.84
C GLN A 301 3.42 6.71 9.75
N VAL A 302 4.55 7.14 9.21
CA VAL A 302 5.78 7.34 10.01
C VAL A 302 5.56 8.43 11.05
N ILE A 303 4.97 9.57 10.68
CA ILE A 303 4.63 10.65 11.62
C ILE A 303 3.70 10.15 12.73
N ALA A 304 2.63 9.44 12.37
CA ALA A 304 1.68 8.90 13.34
C ALA A 304 2.34 7.91 14.31
N THR A 305 3.19 7.01 13.79
CA THR A 305 3.90 6.03 14.62
C THR A 305 4.91 6.71 15.55
N VAL A 306 5.71 7.66 15.04
CA VAL A 306 6.69 8.42 15.86
C VAL A 306 5.97 9.18 16.96
N THR A 307 4.91 9.92 16.65
CA THR A 307 4.07 10.62 17.63
C THR A 307 3.54 9.68 18.72
N GLN A 308 3.10 8.49 18.32
CA GLN A 308 2.63 7.48 19.27
C GLN A 308 3.74 6.99 20.17
N ILE A 309 4.93 6.70 19.63
CA ILE A 309 6.11 6.27 20.40
C ILE A 309 6.53 7.35 21.41
N GLU A 310 6.60 8.61 20.99
CA GLU A 310 6.91 9.74 21.87
C GLU A 310 5.91 9.83 23.02
N ASN A 311 4.62 9.68 22.75
CA ASN A 311 3.59 9.68 23.79
C ASN A 311 3.73 8.51 24.76
N ILE A 312 3.97 7.27 24.28
CA ILE A 312 4.22 6.09 25.13
C ILE A 312 5.48 6.29 25.97
N TYR A 313 6.52 6.87 25.39
CA TYR A 313 7.76 7.14 26.11
C TYR A 313 7.58 8.14 27.25
N TRP A 314 6.86 9.25 27.02
CA TRP A 314 6.57 10.21 28.08
C TRP A 314 5.65 9.64 29.17
N ASP A 315 4.74 8.74 28.83
CA ASP A 315 3.96 7.97 29.81
C ASP A 315 4.86 7.05 30.67
N LEU A 316 5.83 6.40 30.05
CA LEU A 316 6.82 5.57 30.75
C LEU A 316 7.69 6.41 31.71
N VAL A 317 8.20 7.56 31.24
CA VAL A 317 8.98 8.50 32.07
C VAL A 317 8.14 8.98 33.26
N SER A 318 6.88 9.33 33.02
CA SER A 318 5.94 9.74 34.08
C SER A 318 5.72 8.64 35.12
N ALA A 319 5.39 7.43 34.67
CA ALA A 319 5.16 6.28 35.57
C ALA A 319 6.42 5.92 36.40
N TYR A 320 7.60 6.04 35.76
CA TYR A 320 8.88 5.82 36.46
C TYR A 320 9.11 6.85 37.55
N GLN A 321 8.93 8.14 37.28
CA GLN A 321 9.08 9.22 38.25
C GLN A 321 8.03 9.15 39.36
N GLN A 322 6.77 8.84 39.03
CA GLN A 322 5.70 8.64 40.03
C GLN A 322 6.03 7.48 40.98
N THR A 323 6.58 6.37 40.44
CA THR A 323 7.01 5.24 41.30
C THR A 323 8.11 5.67 42.26
N GLN A 324 9.10 6.45 41.80
CA GLN A 324 10.16 6.98 42.67
C GLN A 324 9.62 7.87 43.81
N VAL A 325 8.66 8.78 43.48
CA VAL A 325 8.02 9.65 44.49
C VAL A 325 7.27 8.81 45.52
N ASN A 326 6.52 7.78 45.08
CA ASN A 326 5.77 6.91 45.99
C ASN A 326 6.70 6.03 46.83
N GLU A 327 7.83 5.55 46.30
CA GLU A 327 8.84 4.81 47.06
C GLU A 327 9.46 5.67 48.17
N GLN A 328 9.81 6.91 47.87
CA GLN A 328 10.31 7.88 48.84
C GLN A 328 9.26 8.14 49.94
N SER A 329 8.00 8.36 49.53
CA SER A 329 6.90 8.61 50.46
C SER A 329 6.63 7.41 51.38
N PHE A 330 6.63 6.20 50.85
CA PHE A 330 6.48 4.97 51.63
C PHE A 330 7.64 4.75 52.61
N SER A 331 8.88 4.93 52.13
CA SER A 331 10.08 4.83 53.02
C SER A 331 10.03 5.82 54.18
N PHE A 332 9.62 7.08 53.87
CA PHE A 332 9.46 8.09 54.92
C PHE A 332 8.35 7.73 55.93
N ALA A 333 7.21 7.22 55.47
CA ALA A 333 6.13 6.77 56.34
C ALA A 333 6.56 5.61 57.25
N GLN A 334 7.33 4.64 56.72
CA GLN A 334 7.90 3.55 57.51
C GLN A 334 8.87 4.05 58.62
N GLN A 335 9.78 4.97 58.24
CA GLN A 335 10.71 5.59 59.20
C GLN A 335 9.95 6.35 60.30
N THR A 336 8.90 7.07 59.92
CA THR A 336 8.06 7.81 60.86
C THR A 336 7.35 6.86 61.82
N LEU A 337 6.76 5.77 61.34
CA LEU A 337 6.13 4.74 62.17
C LEU A 337 7.13 4.15 63.17
N GLU A 338 8.34 3.82 62.75
CA GLU A 338 9.39 3.29 63.64
C GLU A 338 9.76 4.30 64.72
N ASN A 339 9.88 5.58 64.40
CA ASN A 339 10.18 6.64 65.36
C ASN A 339 9.04 6.84 66.33
N VAL A 340 7.77 6.86 65.89
CA VAL A 340 6.60 7.01 66.79
C VAL A 340 6.47 5.79 67.68
N ARG A 341 6.77 4.56 67.24
CA ARG A 341 6.81 3.36 68.07
C ARG A 341 7.90 3.44 69.16
N LYS A 342 9.08 4.02 68.82
CA LYS A 342 10.14 4.28 69.82
C LYS A 342 9.68 5.30 70.87
N GLN A 343 9.01 6.37 70.43
CA GLN A 343 8.46 7.41 71.31
C GLN A 343 7.33 6.87 72.23
N LEU A 344 6.49 5.95 71.75
CA LEU A 344 5.48 5.28 72.58
C LEU A 344 6.12 4.45 73.71
N LYS A 345 7.21 3.72 73.42
CA LYS A 345 7.96 2.98 74.41
C LYS A 345 8.56 3.86 75.53
N LEU A 346 8.77 5.14 75.20
CA LEU A 346 9.25 6.16 76.15
C LEU A 346 8.09 6.96 76.76
N GLU A 347 6.83 6.51 76.57
CA GLU A 347 5.58 7.15 77.03
C GLU A 347 5.44 8.62 76.62
N SER A 348 6.14 9.08 75.52
CA SER A 348 6.13 10.45 75.10
C SER A 348 5.06 10.77 74.05
N VAL A 349 4.34 9.77 73.49
CA VAL A 349 3.23 9.93 72.56
C VAL A 349 2.09 8.98 72.85
N PRO A 350 0.83 9.33 72.52
CA PRO A 350 -0.33 8.45 72.76
C PRO A 350 -0.35 7.31 71.71
N GLU A 351 -0.96 6.16 72.07
CA GLU A 351 -1.15 4.99 71.21
C GLU A 351 -1.90 5.32 69.90
N MET A 352 -2.79 6.30 69.96
CA MET A 352 -3.52 6.83 68.81
C MET A 352 -2.57 7.30 67.69
N ASP A 353 -1.41 7.86 67.98
CA ASP A 353 -0.46 8.35 67.00
C ASP A 353 0.25 7.19 66.29
N VAL A 354 0.48 6.06 66.99
CA VAL A 354 0.97 4.82 66.34
C VAL A 354 -0.05 4.29 65.37
N MET A 355 -1.35 4.21 65.73
CA MET A 355 -2.43 3.74 64.89
C MET A 355 -2.55 4.63 63.60
N ARG A 356 -2.41 5.95 63.73
CA ARG A 356 -2.40 6.89 62.60
C ARG A 356 -1.21 6.66 61.68
N ALA A 357 -0.01 6.45 62.23
CA ALA A 357 1.19 6.16 61.44
C ALA A 357 1.09 4.80 60.74
N GLU A 358 0.50 3.79 61.34
CA GLU A 358 0.23 2.49 60.72
C GLU A 358 -0.76 2.60 59.55
N ALA A 359 -1.85 3.36 59.75
CA ALA A 359 -2.80 3.63 58.69
C ALA A 359 -2.16 4.36 57.47
N GLU A 360 -1.25 5.32 57.77
CA GLU A 360 -0.54 6.05 56.70
C GLU A 360 0.44 5.15 55.95
N VAL A 361 1.19 4.27 56.64
CA VAL A 361 2.07 3.28 55.97
C VAL A 361 1.26 2.37 55.06
N SER A 362 0.12 1.85 55.51
CA SER A 362 -0.76 0.99 54.69
C SER A 362 -1.28 1.72 53.47
N LYS A 363 -1.63 2.99 53.61
CA LYS A 363 -2.07 3.83 52.48
C LYS A 363 -0.95 4.06 51.45
N ARG A 364 0.28 4.37 51.92
CA ARG A 364 1.44 4.56 51.04
C ARG A 364 1.86 3.27 50.33
N ASP A 365 1.73 2.13 50.98
CA ASP A 365 1.98 0.82 50.40
C ASP A 365 0.99 0.52 49.26
N GLN A 366 -0.29 0.84 49.47
CA GLN A 366 -1.29 0.75 48.39
C GLN A 366 -0.95 1.66 47.21
N GLU A 367 -0.61 2.93 47.44
CA GLU A 367 -0.26 3.89 46.41
C GLU A 367 1.00 3.45 45.65
N LEU A 368 2.01 2.92 46.35
CA LEU A 368 3.21 2.35 45.73
C LEU A 368 2.91 1.13 44.87
N THR A 369 2.03 0.24 45.32
CA THR A 369 1.62 -0.94 44.56
C THR A 369 0.92 -0.54 43.26
N VAL A 370 0.02 0.44 43.32
CA VAL A 370 -0.65 1.00 42.10
C VAL A 370 0.38 1.61 41.17
N ALA A 371 1.33 2.40 41.65
CA ALA A 371 2.36 3.03 40.84
C ALA A 371 3.27 1.99 40.14
N ARG A 372 3.70 0.94 40.88
CA ARG A 372 4.50 -0.16 40.34
C ARG A 372 3.75 -0.93 39.24
N THR A 373 2.47 -1.22 39.45
CA THR A 373 1.64 -1.89 38.44
C THR A 373 1.46 -1.01 37.19
N SER A 374 1.26 0.29 37.39
CA SER A 374 1.19 1.25 36.27
C SER A 374 2.51 1.29 35.49
N LEU A 375 3.65 1.31 36.16
CA LEU A 375 4.97 1.27 35.53
C LEU A 375 5.17 -0.02 34.70
N GLN A 376 4.83 -1.18 35.27
CA GLN A 376 4.92 -2.46 34.53
C GLN A 376 4.09 -2.44 33.25
N LEU A 377 2.90 -1.86 33.33
CA LEU A 377 2.04 -1.70 32.16
C LEU A 377 2.68 -0.83 31.09
N GLN A 378 3.22 0.36 31.48
CA GLN A 378 3.87 1.26 30.51
C GLN A 378 5.14 0.62 29.92
N GLN A 379 5.89 -0.15 30.69
CA GLN A 379 7.03 -0.93 30.21
C GLN A 379 6.58 -1.98 29.17
N THR A 380 5.47 -2.66 29.39
CA THR A 380 4.92 -3.63 28.44
C THR A 380 4.45 -2.96 27.15
N LEU A 381 3.77 -1.82 27.24
CA LEU A 381 3.34 -1.04 26.07
C LEU A 381 4.53 -0.55 25.26
N MET A 382 5.57 -0.05 25.94
CA MET A 382 6.79 0.41 25.27
C MET A 382 7.50 -0.74 24.55
N LYS A 383 7.67 -1.90 25.20
CA LYS A 383 8.25 -3.09 24.57
C LYS A 383 7.47 -3.52 23.32
N ASN A 384 6.14 -3.59 23.42
CA ASN A 384 5.29 -3.93 22.29
C ASN A 384 5.44 -2.95 21.11
N ALA A 385 5.69 -1.68 21.40
CA ALA A 385 5.83 -0.65 20.38
C ALA A 385 7.17 -0.69 19.62
N ILE A 386 8.25 -1.16 20.30
CA ILE A 386 9.62 -1.18 19.77
C ILE A 386 10.12 -2.56 19.32
N THR A 387 9.32 -3.62 19.45
CA THR A 387 9.69 -4.99 19.09
C THR A 387 8.71 -5.58 18.09
N LYS A 388 9.18 -6.54 17.26
CA LYS A 388 8.33 -7.31 16.35
C LYS A 388 7.66 -8.50 17.04
N SER A 389 8.37 -9.13 18.00
CA SER A 389 7.88 -10.26 18.76
C SER A 389 8.33 -10.10 20.22
N LEU A 390 7.46 -10.49 21.14
CA LEU A 390 7.69 -10.59 22.57
C LEU A 390 7.79 -12.05 23.02
N ASP A 391 8.01 -13.00 22.11
CA ASP A 391 8.03 -14.43 22.41
C ASP A 391 9.22 -14.85 23.29
N ASP A 392 10.22 -13.98 23.45
CA ASP A 392 11.34 -14.22 24.36
C ASP A 392 10.94 -13.86 25.81
N PRO A 393 10.83 -14.85 26.71
CA PRO A 393 10.46 -14.61 28.12
C PRO A 393 11.45 -13.68 28.85
N THR A 394 12.72 -13.66 28.41
CA THR A 394 13.74 -12.78 28.99
C THR A 394 13.46 -11.33 28.69
N LEU A 395 13.03 -11.04 27.47
CA LEU A 395 12.64 -9.70 27.02
C LEU A 395 11.34 -9.24 27.71
N GLU A 396 10.37 -10.14 27.87
CA GLU A 396 9.11 -9.83 28.54
C GLU A 396 9.32 -9.43 30.02
N ALA A 397 10.16 -10.16 30.72
CA ALA A 397 10.46 -9.91 32.13
C ALA A 397 11.40 -8.72 32.40
N MET A 398 12.15 -8.27 31.38
CA MET A 398 13.19 -7.26 31.52
C MET A 398 12.60 -5.88 31.87
N PRO A 399 13.09 -5.17 32.90
CA PRO A 399 12.66 -3.80 33.18
C PRO A 399 13.19 -2.81 32.17
N VAL A 400 12.38 -1.80 31.82
CA VAL A 400 12.77 -0.69 30.96
C VAL A 400 12.96 0.57 31.79
N ILE A 401 14.14 1.17 31.70
CA ILE A 401 14.47 2.41 32.44
C ILE A 401 14.65 3.54 31.42
N PRO A 402 13.79 4.56 31.43
CA PRO A 402 13.98 5.75 30.60
C PRO A 402 15.15 6.57 31.16
N THR A 403 16.01 7.07 30.26
CA THR A 403 17.20 7.86 30.65
C THR A 403 16.98 9.36 30.53
N ASP A 404 16.01 9.79 29.72
CA ASP A 404 15.72 11.21 29.57
C ASP A 404 14.92 11.75 30.75
N GLN A 405 15.23 12.99 31.10
CA GLN A 405 14.51 13.73 32.14
C GLN A 405 13.63 14.80 31.47
N MET A 406 12.43 14.98 32.03
CA MET A 406 11.57 16.08 31.61
C MET A 406 12.26 17.41 31.86
N GLN A 407 12.41 18.21 30.82
CA GLN A 407 13.10 19.51 30.93
C GLN A 407 12.20 20.54 31.60
N SER A 408 12.81 21.46 32.35
CA SER A 408 12.11 22.63 32.88
C SER A 408 11.62 23.50 31.72
N VAL A 409 10.38 23.95 31.78
CA VAL A 409 9.79 24.86 30.79
C VAL A 409 10.68 26.10 30.68
N SER A 410 11.39 26.23 29.55
CA SER A 410 11.88 27.54 29.13
C SER A 410 10.72 28.20 28.41
N ILE A 411 10.34 29.42 28.80
CA ILE A 411 9.38 30.22 28.06
C ILE A 411 10.02 30.54 26.70
N GLN A 412 9.93 29.60 25.76
CA GLN A 412 10.28 29.89 24.36
C GLN A 412 9.19 30.84 23.86
N THR A 413 9.60 31.94 23.27
CA THR A 413 8.71 32.82 22.52
C THR A 413 8.03 31.97 21.45
N THR A 414 6.74 31.69 21.68
CA THR A 414 5.94 30.88 20.76
C THR A 414 5.93 31.60 19.39
N GLU A 415 6.25 30.87 18.34
CA GLU A 415 6.19 31.40 16.97
C GLU A 415 4.79 31.96 16.68
N PRO A 416 4.68 33.01 15.85
CA PRO A 416 3.38 33.57 15.50
C PRO A 416 2.46 32.48 14.90
N VAL A 417 1.20 32.42 15.37
CA VAL A 417 0.22 31.43 14.91
C VAL A 417 0.13 31.33 13.39
N GLN A 418 0.27 32.47 12.71
CA GLN A 418 0.15 32.52 11.26
C GLN A 418 1.30 31.79 10.55
N ASP A 419 2.50 31.83 11.11
CA ASP A 419 3.67 31.14 10.57
C ASP A 419 3.53 29.63 10.76
N LEU A 420 3.07 29.18 11.94
CA LEU A 420 2.76 27.77 12.21
C LEU A 420 1.66 27.23 11.27
N ILE A 421 0.62 28.03 10.98
CA ILE A 421 -0.43 27.64 10.03
C ILE A 421 0.14 27.51 8.61
N THR A 422 1.00 28.45 8.19
CA THR A 422 1.62 28.40 6.86
C THR A 422 2.55 27.20 6.74
N GLN A 423 3.34 26.90 7.77
CA GLN A 423 4.20 25.73 7.86
C GLN A 423 3.37 24.43 7.79
N ALA A 424 2.29 24.33 8.57
CA ALA A 424 1.38 23.19 8.53
C ALA A 424 0.76 22.98 7.13
N GLN A 425 0.32 24.05 6.47
CA GLN A 425 -0.24 23.97 5.12
C GLN A 425 0.77 23.49 4.07
N HIS A 426 2.06 23.69 4.30
CA HIS A 426 3.12 23.23 3.40
C HIS A 426 3.59 21.81 3.70
N ASN A 427 3.71 21.45 4.98
CA ASN A 427 4.38 20.21 5.41
C ASN A 427 3.45 19.02 5.60
N ARG A 428 2.14 19.25 5.81
CA ARG A 428 1.18 18.19 6.15
C ARG A 428 0.93 17.23 4.98
N PRO A 429 1.08 15.91 5.21
CA PRO A 429 0.86 14.88 4.20
C PRO A 429 -0.59 14.83 3.68
N ASP A 430 -1.59 14.97 4.55
CA ASP A 430 -3.01 14.88 4.21
C ASP A 430 -3.46 15.95 3.18
N LEU A 431 -2.90 17.17 3.27
CA LEU A 431 -3.13 18.22 2.27
C LEU A 431 -2.50 17.87 0.92
N ALA A 432 -1.27 17.34 0.93
CA ALA A 432 -0.58 16.94 -0.28
C ALA A 432 -1.29 15.75 -0.98
N GLU A 433 -1.81 14.78 -0.22
CA GLU A 433 -2.62 13.68 -0.76
C GLU A 433 -3.90 14.17 -1.42
N THR A 434 -4.62 15.09 -0.73
CA THR A 434 -5.87 15.66 -1.24
C THR A 434 -5.64 16.46 -2.53
N ASP A 435 -4.51 17.17 -2.66
CA ASP A 435 -4.16 17.89 -3.88
C ASP A 435 -3.95 16.94 -5.07
N ILE A 436 -3.26 15.82 -4.84
CA ILE A 436 -3.06 14.79 -5.87
C ILE A 436 -4.39 14.09 -6.21
N ASP A 437 -5.29 13.83 -5.25
CA ASP A 437 -6.62 13.28 -5.53
C ASP A 437 -7.44 14.25 -6.39
N LEU A 438 -7.37 15.54 -6.11
CA LEU A 438 -8.01 16.58 -6.93
C LEU A 438 -7.49 16.54 -8.38
N LEU A 439 -6.18 16.32 -8.57
CA LEU A 439 -5.60 16.13 -9.90
C LEU A 439 -6.14 14.87 -10.60
N ASN A 440 -6.30 13.76 -9.87
CA ASN A 440 -6.88 12.51 -10.40
C ASN A 440 -8.33 12.72 -10.87
N ARG A 441 -9.14 13.45 -10.10
CA ARG A 441 -10.51 13.78 -10.49
C ARG A 441 -10.57 14.69 -11.71
N ARG A 442 -9.62 15.61 -11.84
CA ARG A 442 -9.47 16.44 -13.04
C ARG A 442 -9.15 15.60 -14.28
N ILE A 443 -8.24 14.61 -14.15
CA ILE A 443 -7.92 13.68 -15.25
C ILE A 443 -9.16 12.88 -15.65
N SER A 444 -9.92 12.37 -14.69
CA SER A 444 -11.16 11.62 -14.95
C SER A 444 -12.23 12.47 -15.62
N ASN A 445 -12.41 13.72 -15.19
CA ASN A 445 -13.34 14.66 -15.81
C ASN A 445 -12.95 14.98 -17.27
N GLN A 446 -11.66 15.14 -17.56
CA GLN A 446 -11.18 15.33 -18.94
C GLN A 446 -11.49 14.10 -19.81
N ALA A 447 -11.32 12.89 -19.26
CA ALA A 447 -11.66 11.66 -19.99
C ALA A 447 -13.18 11.51 -20.20
N ALA A 448 -14.01 11.86 -19.21
CA ALA A 448 -15.46 11.87 -19.35
C ALA A 448 -15.94 12.90 -20.39
N ARG A 449 -15.29 14.06 -20.49
CA ARG A 449 -15.58 15.05 -21.55
C ARG A 449 -15.21 14.52 -22.94
N ASN A 450 -14.11 13.78 -23.08
CA ASN A 450 -13.76 13.15 -24.34
C ASN A 450 -14.79 12.10 -24.79
N ALA A 451 -15.40 11.37 -23.82
CA ALA A 451 -16.44 10.39 -24.11
C ALA A 451 -17.78 11.00 -24.59
N LEU A 452 -17.96 12.32 -24.48
CA LEU A 452 -19.12 13.02 -25.07
C LEU A 452 -19.05 13.12 -26.59
N LEU A 453 -17.85 13.02 -27.17
CA LEU A 453 -17.65 13.14 -28.60
C LEU A 453 -18.23 11.91 -29.32
N PRO A 454 -18.73 12.07 -30.56
CA PRO A 454 -19.03 10.93 -31.40
C PRO A 454 -17.79 10.04 -31.61
N SER A 455 -17.97 8.74 -31.80
CA SER A 455 -16.87 7.90 -32.24
C SER A 455 -16.71 7.99 -33.75
N LEU A 456 -15.53 8.41 -34.18
CA LEU A 456 -15.10 8.38 -35.57
C LEU A 456 -13.81 7.57 -35.62
N SER A 457 -13.82 6.46 -36.35
CA SER A 457 -12.65 5.64 -36.56
C SER A 457 -12.32 5.47 -38.02
N PHE A 458 -11.03 5.54 -38.33
CA PHE A 458 -10.49 5.08 -39.59
C PHE A 458 -10.24 3.58 -39.50
N VAL A 459 -10.69 2.81 -40.48
CA VAL A 459 -10.44 1.37 -40.59
C VAL A 459 -9.82 1.10 -41.95
N GLY A 460 -8.65 0.52 -41.93
CA GLY A 460 -7.97 0.08 -43.13
C GLY A 460 -7.48 -1.35 -42.99
N PHE A 461 -7.63 -2.15 -44.01
CA PHE A 461 -6.94 -3.41 -44.11
C PHE A 461 -6.38 -3.66 -45.50
N TYR A 462 -5.29 -4.40 -45.50
CA TYR A 462 -4.67 -4.93 -46.71
C TYR A 462 -4.37 -6.41 -46.47
N GLY A 463 -4.67 -7.24 -47.47
CA GLY A 463 -4.45 -8.66 -47.41
C GLY A 463 -4.34 -9.31 -48.76
N GLY A 464 -4.13 -10.58 -48.75
CA GLY A 464 -4.13 -11.42 -49.94
C GLY A 464 -4.67 -12.79 -49.65
N SER A 465 -5.22 -13.42 -50.63
CA SER A 465 -5.67 -14.81 -50.57
C SER A 465 -4.97 -15.65 -51.63
N GLY A 466 -4.66 -16.88 -51.23
CA GLY A 466 -4.03 -17.85 -52.13
C GLY A 466 -4.83 -19.17 -52.10
N LEU A 467 -4.98 -19.72 -53.28
CA LEU A 467 -5.68 -20.96 -53.53
C LEU A 467 -4.68 -22.04 -53.96
N ALA A 468 -4.81 -23.23 -53.40
CA ALA A 468 -4.12 -24.45 -53.80
C ALA A 468 -5.06 -25.66 -53.67
N GLY A 469 -4.64 -26.78 -54.18
CA GLY A 469 -5.43 -27.99 -54.04
C GLY A 469 -5.12 -29.07 -55.06
N LEU A 470 -5.77 -30.19 -54.92
CA LEU A 470 -5.68 -31.31 -55.85
C LEU A 470 -6.94 -31.36 -56.67
N LEU A 471 -6.79 -31.74 -57.97
CA LEU A 471 -7.95 -31.95 -58.81
C LEU A 471 -8.91 -32.97 -58.16
N ASN A 472 -10.17 -32.60 -58.10
CA ASN A 472 -11.20 -33.46 -57.51
C ASN A 472 -11.31 -34.78 -58.27
N PRO A 473 -11.12 -35.96 -57.67
CA PRO A 473 -11.14 -37.23 -58.40
C PRO A 473 -12.50 -37.60 -59.02
N ILE A 474 -13.56 -36.96 -58.53
CA ILE A 474 -14.93 -37.15 -59.03
C ILE A 474 -15.42 -35.99 -59.91
N TYR A 475 -14.51 -35.10 -60.29
CA TYR A 475 -14.84 -33.93 -61.15
C TYR A 475 -15.36 -34.37 -62.51
N ASP A 476 -16.49 -33.82 -62.92
CA ASP A 476 -17.06 -34.08 -64.23
C ASP A 476 -16.33 -33.27 -65.31
N VAL A 477 -15.43 -33.95 -66.02
CA VAL A 477 -14.60 -33.33 -67.08
C VAL A 477 -15.40 -32.83 -68.30
N THR A 478 -16.68 -33.13 -68.37
CA THR A 478 -17.55 -32.59 -69.46
C THR A 478 -17.93 -31.12 -69.22
N ASN A 479 -17.76 -30.60 -68.02
CA ASN A 479 -17.98 -29.21 -67.61
C ASN A 479 -16.65 -28.46 -67.43
N LEU A 480 -15.74 -28.56 -68.38
CA LEU A 480 -14.42 -27.92 -68.35
C LEU A 480 -14.52 -26.41 -68.18
N GLY A 481 -14.43 -25.94 -66.91
CA GLY A 481 -14.04 -24.59 -66.61
C GLY A 481 -12.55 -24.34 -66.86
N PRO A 482 -12.07 -23.07 -66.79
CA PRO A 482 -10.74 -22.70 -67.21
C PRO A 482 -9.62 -23.45 -66.45
N ASN A 483 -8.50 -23.69 -67.15
CA ASN A 483 -7.30 -24.43 -66.73
C ASN A 483 -6.95 -24.38 -65.26
N VAL A 484 -7.16 -25.47 -64.56
CA VAL A 484 -6.74 -25.70 -63.15
C VAL A 484 -5.25 -26.13 -63.06
N SER A 485 -4.58 -26.25 -64.23
CA SER A 485 -3.20 -26.75 -64.33
C SER A 485 -2.13 -25.88 -63.65
N ASN A 486 -2.43 -24.61 -63.39
CA ASN A 486 -1.48 -23.66 -62.75
C ASN A 486 -1.72 -23.42 -61.25
N VAL A 487 -2.65 -24.16 -60.62
CA VAL A 487 -2.92 -24.02 -59.20
C VAL A 487 -1.91 -24.86 -58.39
N PRO A 488 -1.20 -24.28 -57.41
CA PRO A 488 -0.30 -25.02 -56.52
C PRO A 488 -1.05 -26.19 -55.84
N ARG A 489 -0.30 -27.26 -55.53
CA ARG A 489 -0.92 -28.49 -54.92
C ARG A 489 -0.86 -28.52 -53.41
N ASP A 490 -0.13 -27.59 -52.77
CA ASP A 490 0.23 -27.60 -51.36
C ASP A 490 0.00 -26.25 -50.68
N PHE A 491 0.00 -26.26 -49.35
CA PHE A 491 -0.13 -25.03 -48.54
C PHE A 491 0.99 -24.01 -48.78
N PRO A 492 2.28 -24.38 -48.90
CA PRO A 492 3.33 -23.40 -49.25
C PRO A 492 3.02 -22.62 -50.50
N GLY A 493 2.50 -23.26 -51.56
CA GLY A 493 2.09 -22.60 -52.81
C GLY A 493 0.88 -21.67 -52.61
N ALA A 494 -0.13 -22.08 -51.80
CA ALA A 494 -1.24 -21.20 -51.46
C ALA A 494 -0.75 -19.99 -50.67
N LEU A 495 0.16 -20.19 -49.73
CA LEU A 495 0.73 -19.14 -48.90
C LEU A 495 1.56 -18.14 -49.77
N GLN A 496 2.39 -18.64 -50.68
CA GLN A 496 3.17 -17.83 -51.61
C GLN A 496 2.25 -16.96 -52.49
N ASN A 497 1.13 -17.53 -52.95
CA ASN A 497 0.14 -16.77 -53.75
C ASN A 497 -0.57 -15.70 -52.89
N ALA A 498 -0.84 -15.95 -51.62
CA ALA A 498 -1.41 -14.95 -50.71
C ALA A 498 -0.49 -13.73 -50.52
N PHE A 499 0.84 -13.96 -50.49
CA PHE A 499 1.82 -12.86 -50.37
C PHE A 499 2.26 -12.25 -51.69
N ASN A 500 2.20 -12.98 -52.81
CA ASN A 500 2.59 -12.47 -54.11
C ASN A 500 1.57 -11.52 -54.78
N ASN A 501 0.55 -11.10 -54.03
CA ASN A 501 -0.47 -10.16 -54.48
C ASN A 501 -1.28 -10.67 -55.72
N THR A 502 -1.44 -11.98 -55.84
CA THR A 502 -2.21 -12.58 -56.93
C THR A 502 -3.72 -12.33 -56.80
N ALA A 503 -4.20 -12.21 -55.56
CA ALA A 503 -5.59 -11.85 -55.25
C ALA A 503 -5.61 -10.87 -54.06
N PRO A 504 -5.33 -9.57 -54.32
CA PRO A 504 -5.29 -8.56 -53.26
C PRO A 504 -6.68 -8.24 -52.74
N ASP A 505 -6.76 -8.08 -51.41
CA ASP A 505 -7.96 -7.63 -50.69
C ASP A 505 -7.61 -6.39 -49.89
N TYR A 506 -8.22 -5.25 -50.17
CA TYR A 506 -7.95 -4.01 -49.46
C TYR A 506 -9.22 -3.20 -49.22
N TYR A 507 -9.26 -2.53 -48.08
CA TYR A 507 -10.36 -1.66 -47.71
C TYR A 507 -9.81 -0.47 -46.92
N PHE A 508 -10.33 0.71 -47.20
CA PHE A 508 -10.12 1.92 -46.43
C PHE A 508 -11.46 2.61 -46.24
N GLY A 509 -11.80 2.90 -45.00
CA GLY A 509 -13.10 3.50 -44.70
C GLY A 509 -13.09 4.28 -43.38
N LEU A 510 -14.11 5.09 -43.25
CA LEU A 510 -14.40 5.80 -42.02
C LEU A 510 -15.70 5.22 -41.41
N ASN A 511 -15.67 4.95 -40.13
CA ASN A 511 -16.84 4.53 -39.38
C ASN A 511 -17.20 5.64 -38.41
N LEU A 512 -18.36 6.27 -38.60
CA LEU A 512 -18.89 7.32 -37.73
C LEU A 512 -20.11 6.79 -36.99
N ASN A 513 -20.02 6.77 -35.64
CA ASN A 513 -21.13 6.40 -34.79
C ASN A 513 -21.53 7.61 -33.90
N ILE A 514 -22.74 8.10 -34.08
CA ILE A 514 -23.29 9.26 -33.38
C ILE A 514 -24.43 8.81 -32.47
N PRO A 515 -24.22 8.74 -31.16
CA PRO A 515 -25.30 8.43 -30.21
C PRO A 515 -26.28 9.60 -30.13
N LEU A 516 -27.49 9.47 -30.71
CA LEU A 516 -28.45 10.58 -30.84
C LEU A 516 -28.88 11.20 -29.49
N ARG A 517 -28.96 10.42 -28.44
CA ARG A 517 -29.35 10.94 -27.09
C ARG A 517 -28.18 11.08 -26.13
N ASN A 518 -27.10 10.33 -26.29
CA ASN A 518 -25.85 10.33 -25.51
C ASN A 518 -26.04 10.48 -23.98
N ARG A 519 -27.11 9.85 -23.42
CA ARG A 519 -27.51 10.05 -22.03
C ARG A 519 -26.48 9.53 -21.03
N VAL A 520 -25.84 8.38 -21.34
CA VAL A 520 -24.85 7.75 -20.47
C VAL A 520 -23.62 8.65 -20.33
N ALA A 521 -23.02 9.04 -21.42
CA ALA A 521 -21.82 9.88 -21.38
C ALA A 521 -22.10 11.27 -20.77
N LYS A 522 -23.31 11.84 -21.00
CA LYS A 522 -23.74 13.09 -20.34
C LYS A 522 -23.87 12.92 -18.84
N ALA A 523 -24.48 11.82 -18.36
CA ALA A 523 -24.64 11.54 -16.95
C ALA A 523 -23.26 11.33 -16.27
N ASP A 524 -22.37 10.57 -16.92
CA ASP A 524 -21.04 10.31 -16.40
C ASP A 524 -20.19 11.58 -16.32
N GLN A 525 -20.25 12.42 -17.37
CA GLN A 525 -19.53 13.70 -17.38
C GLN A 525 -20.08 14.65 -16.31
N TYR A 526 -21.40 14.77 -16.18
CA TYR A 526 -22.02 15.64 -15.17
C TYR A 526 -21.68 15.17 -13.76
N ARG A 527 -21.75 13.86 -13.51
CA ARG A 527 -21.33 13.27 -12.25
C ARG A 527 -19.85 13.54 -11.95
N SER A 528 -18.98 13.36 -12.93
CA SER A 528 -17.54 13.59 -12.78
C SER A 528 -17.23 15.06 -12.46
N GLU A 529 -17.97 16.01 -13.05
CA GLU A 529 -17.86 17.44 -12.71
C GLU A 529 -18.30 17.72 -11.27
N LEU A 530 -19.41 17.12 -10.83
CA LEU A 530 -19.88 17.24 -9.45
C LEU A 530 -18.87 16.66 -8.44
N GLU A 531 -18.31 15.49 -8.71
CA GLU A 531 -17.28 14.87 -7.88
C GLU A 531 -16.00 15.74 -7.81
N TYR A 532 -15.62 16.37 -8.93
CA TYR A 532 -14.49 17.30 -8.94
C TYR A 532 -14.76 18.55 -8.09
N ARG A 533 -15.97 19.14 -8.18
CA ARG A 533 -16.38 20.29 -7.33
C ARG A 533 -16.46 19.91 -5.87
N GLN A 534 -16.99 18.73 -5.57
CA GLN A 534 -17.02 18.21 -4.20
C GLN A 534 -15.61 18.04 -3.62
N ALA A 535 -14.64 17.55 -4.41
CA ALA A 535 -13.25 17.43 -3.98
C ALA A 535 -12.60 18.80 -3.72
N GLN A 536 -12.91 19.83 -4.52
CA GLN A 536 -12.45 21.20 -4.26
C GLN A 536 -12.97 21.72 -2.91
N LEU A 537 -14.24 21.51 -2.60
CA LEU A 537 -14.81 21.93 -1.31
C LEU A 537 -14.21 21.16 -0.13
N ARG A 538 -13.91 19.86 -0.29
CA ARG A 538 -13.22 19.07 0.73
C ARG A 538 -11.82 19.60 1.01
N MET A 539 -11.07 19.99 -0.02
CA MET A 539 -9.75 20.61 0.15
C MET A 539 -9.83 21.90 0.98
N GLU A 540 -10.81 22.78 0.70
CA GLU A 540 -11.00 24.00 1.49
C GLU A 540 -11.47 23.71 2.93
N GLN A 541 -12.28 22.66 3.12
CA GLN A 541 -12.68 22.20 4.45
C GLN A 541 -11.46 21.70 5.24
N LEU A 542 -10.60 20.90 4.61
CA LEU A 542 -9.38 20.37 5.25
C LEU A 542 -8.42 21.51 5.63
N LYS A 543 -8.22 22.51 4.77
CA LYS A 543 -7.42 23.71 5.11
C LYS A 543 -7.97 24.46 6.33
N LYS A 544 -9.30 24.55 6.46
CA LYS A 544 -9.92 25.17 7.64
C LYS A 544 -9.71 24.32 8.89
N GLN A 545 -9.82 23.00 8.77
CA GLN A 545 -9.58 22.07 9.88
C GLN A 545 -8.12 22.16 10.37
N VAL A 546 -7.15 22.13 9.47
CA VAL A 546 -5.72 22.31 9.81
C VAL A 546 -5.48 23.61 10.58
N ARG A 547 -6.10 24.72 10.16
CA ARG A 547 -6.00 25.98 10.88
C ARG A 547 -6.54 25.92 12.30
N ILE A 548 -7.63 25.18 12.52
CA ILE A 548 -8.22 24.99 13.85
C ILE A 548 -7.32 24.09 14.71
N GLU A 549 -6.83 22.97 14.14
CA GLU A 549 -5.94 22.04 14.83
C GLU A 549 -4.65 22.73 15.32
N VAL A 550 -3.99 23.50 14.46
CA VAL A 550 -2.78 24.25 14.84
C VAL A 550 -3.05 25.25 15.98
N ARG A 551 -4.16 25.99 15.92
CA ARG A 551 -4.54 26.92 17.00
C ARG A 551 -4.82 26.18 18.31
N ASN A 552 -5.54 25.07 18.25
CA ASN A 552 -5.84 24.27 19.43
C ASN A 552 -4.57 23.69 20.05
N ALA A 553 -3.63 23.19 19.26
CA ALA A 553 -2.35 22.67 19.74
C ALA A 553 -1.52 23.78 20.40
N GLN A 554 -1.50 24.98 19.82
CA GLN A 554 -0.80 26.13 20.43
C GLN A 554 -1.46 26.53 21.77
N PHE A 555 -2.79 26.65 21.81
CA PHE A 555 -3.49 26.95 23.07
C PHE A 555 -3.24 25.88 24.14
N ALA A 556 -3.22 24.60 23.75
CA ALA A 556 -2.88 23.50 24.66
C ALA A 556 -1.45 23.64 25.20
N LEU A 557 -0.49 24.01 24.35
CA LEU A 557 0.90 24.24 24.77
C LEU A 557 1.01 25.39 25.75
N ASP A 558 0.38 26.54 25.48
CA ASP A 558 0.39 27.71 26.37
C ASP A 558 -0.27 27.40 27.71
N GLN A 559 -1.44 26.72 27.69
CA GLN A 559 -2.17 26.33 28.89
C GLN A 559 -1.38 25.33 29.75
N THR A 560 -0.77 24.33 29.11
CA THR A 560 0.02 23.31 29.84
C THR A 560 1.32 23.89 30.37
N GLY A 561 1.96 24.82 29.67
CA GLY A 561 3.12 25.57 30.15
C GLY A 561 2.80 26.37 31.43
N ALA A 562 1.69 27.11 31.43
CA ALA A 562 1.24 27.83 32.64
C ALA A 562 0.93 26.86 33.81
N ARG A 563 0.36 25.68 33.53
CA ARG A 563 0.12 24.64 34.56
C ARG A 563 1.41 24.11 35.15
N VAL A 564 2.46 23.87 34.37
CA VAL A 564 3.76 23.42 34.84
C VAL A 564 4.38 24.47 35.79
N GLU A 565 4.32 25.76 35.41
CA GLU A 565 4.82 26.86 36.25
C GLU A 565 4.07 26.95 37.59
N ALA A 566 2.74 26.79 37.60
CA ALA A 566 1.93 26.75 38.80
C ALA A 566 2.26 25.56 39.68
N ALA A 567 2.34 24.33 39.11
CA ALA A 567 2.69 23.12 39.81
C ALA A 567 4.10 23.18 40.42
N ARG A 568 5.07 23.78 39.70
CA ARG A 568 6.43 24.00 40.21
C ARG A 568 6.44 24.87 41.44
N LYS A 569 5.74 26.01 41.39
CA LYS A 569 5.63 26.91 42.57
C LYS A 569 4.95 26.22 43.73
N ALA A 570 3.90 25.44 43.47
CA ALA A 570 3.22 24.65 44.50
C ALA A 570 4.16 23.61 45.16
N ARG A 571 4.93 22.88 44.34
CA ARG A 571 5.93 21.92 44.85
C ARG A 571 7.01 22.62 45.67
N ASP A 572 7.53 23.76 45.24
CA ASP A 572 8.57 24.51 45.93
C ASP A 572 8.05 25.04 47.31
N LEU A 573 6.78 25.48 47.36
CA LEU A 573 6.15 25.87 48.63
C LEU A 573 5.96 24.68 49.56
N ALA A 574 5.42 23.55 49.04
CA ALA A 574 5.23 22.33 49.81
C ALA A 574 6.58 21.78 50.37
N GLN A 575 7.65 21.86 49.57
CA GLN A 575 9.00 21.48 49.99
C GLN A 575 9.47 22.35 51.18
N ARG A 576 9.35 23.68 51.06
CA ARG A 576 9.74 24.59 52.16
C ARG A 576 8.91 24.33 53.42
N THR A 577 7.60 24.10 53.29
CA THR A 577 6.72 23.79 54.39
C THR A 577 7.16 22.50 55.10
N PHE A 578 7.45 21.46 54.33
CA PHE A 578 7.97 20.20 54.85
C PHE A 578 9.30 20.36 55.57
N ASP A 579 10.25 21.12 55.01
CA ASP A 579 11.55 21.37 55.61
C ASP A 579 11.43 22.14 56.94
N ILE A 580 10.50 23.09 57.03
CA ILE A 580 10.21 23.83 58.25
C ILE A 580 9.60 22.90 59.31
N THR A 581 8.52 22.19 58.97
CA THR A 581 7.83 21.30 59.92
C THR A 581 8.73 20.16 60.40
N LYS A 582 9.63 19.66 59.56
CA LYS A 582 10.63 18.67 59.94
C LYS A 582 11.63 19.24 60.96
N LYS A 583 12.13 20.45 60.76
CA LYS A 583 13.01 21.14 61.71
C LYS A 583 12.30 21.43 63.05
N GLU A 584 11.05 21.87 63.02
CA GLU A 584 10.24 22.09 64.19
C GLU A 584 10.07 20.80 64.99
N GLN A 585 9.84 19.67 64.33
CA GLN A 585 9.76 18.36 64.92
C GLN A 585 11.10 17.94 65.53
N GLU A 586 12.22 18.13 64.88
CA GLU A 586 13.57 17.83 65.34
C GLU A 586 13.93 18.66 66.58
N LEU A 587 13.43 19.89 66.72
CA LEU A 587 13.60 20.78 67.86
C LEU A 587 12.57 20.52 69.01
N GLY A 588 11.64 19.59 68.78
CA GLY A 588 10.61 19.27 69.80
C GLY A 588 9.43 20.25 69.81
N ALA A 589 9.35 21.22 68.88
CA ALA A 589 8.28 22.20 68.82
C ALA A 589 7.12 21.79 67.86
N GLY A 590 7.29 20.73 67.07
CA GLY A 590 6.30 20.22 66.09
C GLY A 590 5.86 18.78 66.40
N SER A 591 4.65 18.40 65.96
CA SER A 591 4.16 17.01 66.10
C SER A 591 4.53 16.17 64.84
N SER A 592 4.78 14.87 65.06
CA SER A 592 5.03 13.89 64.02
C SER A 592 3.90 13.86 62.98
N TYR A 593 2.66 14.15 63.37
CA TYR A 593 1.51 14.25 62.50
C TYR A 593 1.59 15.43 61.52
N GLN A 594 2.05 16.60 61.99
CA GLN A 594 2.23 17.78 61.11
C GLN A 594 3.29 17.52 60.04
N THR A 595 4.42 16.91 60.41
CA THR A 595 5.47 16.55 59.45
C THR A 595 4.98 15.52 58.43
N LEU A 596 4.20 14.52 58.90
CA LEU A 596 3.59 13.50 58.02
C LEU A 596 2.59 14.12 57.04
N SER A 597 1.77 15.09 57.51
CA SER A 597 0.84 15.83 56.65
C SER A 597 1.59 16.70 55.61
N ALA A 598 2.65 17.40 56.05
CA ALA A 598 3.48 18.19 55.14
C ALA A 598 4.20 17.33 54.09
N GLN A 599 4.66 16.13 54.46
CA GLN A 599 5.24 15.16 53.53
C GLN A 599 4.21 14.65 52.53
N ARG A 600 2.97 14.38 52.96
CA ARG A 600 1.88 14.02 52.07
C ARG A 600 1.60 15.11 51.04
N ASP A 601 1.50 16.35 51.51
CA ASP A 601 1.20 17.50 50.66
C ASP A 601 2.35 17.76 49.66
N LEU A 602 3.62 17.55 50.07
CA LEU A 602 4.78 17.56 49.20
C LEU A 602 4.72 16.46 48.12
N SER A 603 4.41 15.22 48.52
CA SER A 603 4.29 14.09 47.57
C SER A 603 3.20 14.35 46.53
N LEU A 604 2.04 14.87 46.94
CA LEU A 604 0.95 15.25 46.03
C LEU A 604 1.38 16.36 45.06
N ALA A 605 2.10 17.38 45.57
CA ALA A 605 2.61 18.46 44.72
C ALA A 605 3.70 17.96 43.75
N GLN A 606 4.53 17.00 44.13
CA GLN A 606 5.51 16.36 43.23
C GLN A 606 4.82 15.54 42.13
N LEU A 607 3.80 14.75 42.48
CA LEU A 607 3.02 13.99 41.51
C LEU A 607 2.26 14.88 40.55
N ASP A 608 1.68 16.01 41.02
CA ASP A 608 1.01 16.98 40.11
C ASP A 608 2.00 17.65 39.20
N LEU A 609 3.21 17.99 39.65
CA LEU A 609 4.27 18.51 38.80
C LEU A 609 4.69 17.50 37.71
N VAL A 610 4.91 16.23 38.06
CA VAL A 610 5.22 15.16 37.09
C VAL A 610 4.13 15.05 36.05
N ASN A 611 2.86 15.03 36.46
CA ASN A 611 1.70 14.98 35.56
C ASN A 611 1.63 16.23 34.67
N ALA A 612 1.83 17.42 35.21
CA ALA A 612 1.81 18.66 34.45
C ALA A 612 2.92 18.69 33.39
N MET A 613 4.13 18.26 33.74
CA MET A 613 5.26 18.17 32.81
C MET A 613 5.01 17.13 31.70
N THR A 614 4.44 15.98 32.01
CA THR A 614 4.06 14.94 31.03
C THR A 614 3.07 15.48 30.01
N VAL A 615 2.02 16.17 30.47
CA VAL A 615 1.01 16.76 29.57
C VAL A 615 1.62 17.86 28.71
N TYR A 616 2.57 18.63 29.23
CA TYR A 616 3.29 19.66 28.47
C TYR A 616 4.16 19.06 27.36
N GLU A 617 4.94 18.00 27.66
CA GLU A 617 5.76 17.33 26.64
C GLU A 617 4.88 16.70 25.54
N LYS A 618 3.75 16.10 25.91
CA LYS A 618 2.78 15.60 24.94
C LYS A 618 2.13 16.70 24.10
N ALA A 619 1.91 17.89 24.67
CA ALA A 619 1.42 19.05 23.92
C ALA A 619 2.43 19.55 22.87
N LYS A 620 3.74 19.47 23.15
CA LYS A 620 4.80 19.73 22.15
C LYS A 620 4.74 18.71 21.01
N VAL A 621 4.70 17.41 21.36
CA VAL A 621 4.59 16.33 20.36
C VAL A 621 3.37 16.55 19.46
N GLU A 622 2.23 16.94 20.04
CA GLU A 622 1.03 17.23 19.25
C GLU A 622 1.18 18.48 18.37
N LEU A 623 1.86 19.53 18.85
CA LEU A 623 2.15 20.70 18.00
C LEU A 623 3.01 20.30 16.81
N ASP A 624 4.07 19.53 17.01
CA ASP A 624 4.94 19.02 15.95
C ASP A 624 4.18 18.16 14.93
N ARG A 625 3.25 17.33 15.41
CA ARG A 625 2.39 16.53 14.55
C ARG A 625 1.49 17.39 13.67
N VAL A 626 0.80 18.38 14.24
CA VAL A 626 -0.15 19.22 13.48
C VAL A 626 0.52 20.21 12.56
N THR A 627 1.77 20.62 12.87
CA THR A 627 2.60 21.45 11.97
C THR A 627 3.33 20.63 10.91
N GLY A 628 3.40 19.30 11.07
CA GLY A 628 4.09 18.39 10.15
C GLY A 628 5.62 18.42 10.30
N THR A 629 6.14 18.88 11.45
CA THR A 629 7.59 19.01 11.75
C THR A 629 8.17 17.82 12.52
N THR A 630 7.36 16.84 12.93
CA THR A 630 7.78 15.67 13.73
C THR A 630 9.04 14.99 13.19
N LEU A 631 9.12 14.76 11.87
CA LEU A 631 10.27 14.09 11.26
C LEU A 631 11.53 14.97 11.29
N GLU A 632 11.37 16.26 11.11
CA GLU A 632 12.45 17.25 11.08
C GLU A 632 13.07 17.42 12.47
N HIS A 633 12.22 17.58 13.50
CA HIS A 633 12.67 17.71 14.89
C HIS A 633 13.39 16.46 15.40
N ASN A 634 12.92 15.27 14.99
CA ASN A 634 13.57 14.01 15.35
C ASN A 634 14.71 13.62 14.40
N GLY A 635 14.98 14.41 13.36
CA GLY A 635 16.03 14.16 12.37
C GLY A 635 15.84 12.85 11.59
N ILE A 636 14.60 12.42 11.37
CA ILE A 636 14.25 11.16 10.71
C ILE A 636 14.27 11.34 9.21
N LEU A 637 15.03 10.49 8.51
CA LEU A 637 15.02 10.39 7.06
C LEU A 637 13.97 9.34 6.63
N ILE A 638 13.05 9.73 5.76
CA ILE A 638 12.01 8.83 5.24
C ILE A 638 12.62 7.58 4.59
N GLN A 639 13.80 7.71 3.98
CA GLN A 639 14.49 6.59 3.35
C GLN A 639 14.90 5.52 4.35
N GLU A 640 15.27 5.90 5.57
CA GLU A 640 15.56 4.96 6.67
C GLU A 640 14.28 4.24 7.12
N ALA A 641 13.17 4.97 7.23
CA ALA A 641 11.87 4.37 7.54
C ALA A 641 11.40 3.40 6.44
N ILE A 642 11.65 3.67 5.15
CA ILE A 642 11.32 2.77 4.04
C ILE A 642 12.20 1.51 4.09
N SER A 643 13.51 1.66 4.31
CA SER A 643 14.44 0.54 4.36
C SER A 643 14.29 -0.33 5.60
N GLY A 644 13.77 0.23 6.70
CA GLY A 644 13.72 -0.42 8.01
C GLY A 644 15.08 -0.61 8.67
N VAL A 645 16.07 0.17 8.22
CA VAL A 645 17.43 0.20 8.78
C VAL A 645 17.78 1.65 9.04
N VAL A 646 18.00 1.98 10.29
CA VAL A 646 18.49 3.30 10.69
C VAL A 646 20.00 3.27 10.64
N SER A 647 20.60 4.09 9.76
CA SER A 647 22.05 4.24 9.66
C SER A 647 22.56 4.85 10.97
N GLY A 648 23.43 4.13 11.69
CA GLY A 648 23.93 4.61 12.97
C GLY A 648 24.55 6.00 12.83
N ARG A 649 23.81 7.02 13.19
CA ARG A 649 24.38 8.35 13.46
C ARG A 649 25.17 8.17 14.77
N ASN A 650 26.49 8.19 14.69
CA ASN A 650 27.34 8.24 15.88
C ASN A 650 26.83 9.33 16.82
N PRO A 651 26.78 9.06 18.14
CA PRO A 651 26.32 9.98 19.15
C PRO A 651 27.12 11.27 19.16
#